data_51c2653116ce0661f0f22708bfeb0ad8
#
_entry.id   51c2653116ce0661f0f22708bfeb0ad8
#
_cell.length_a   1.000
_cell.length_b   1.000
_cell.length_c   1.000
_cell.angle_alpha   90.00
_cell.angle_beta   90.00
_cell.angle_gamma   90.00
#
_symmetry.space_group_name_H-M   'P 1'
#
loop_
_entity.id
_entity.type
_entity.pdbx_description
1 polymer ?
#
loop_
_entity_poly.entity_id
_entity_poly.type
_entity_poly.pdbx_seq_one_letter_code
_entity_poly.pdbx_strand_id
1 'polypeptide(L)'
;MKKFLFLAAAVLVLASCGKKYETVKGDPLETKMYTLANGLKIYMSVNKDEPRIQTYIAVRSGGKNDPADNTGLAHYLEHMMFKGTEQFGTQDYAAEKPMLAQIDSLFEVYRTLTGSGERLALYHQIDSISYEASKLAIPNEYDKLMSIIGSRGSNAYTSNDVTCYVEEIPSNQLENWARIEADRFMNCVFRGFHTELEAVYEEKNMGMASGSENAMEALDSMLFQGHPYGTQTVIGTQDHLKNPSLVAIRKQKDTYYVPNNVAICLSGDFDPDQVVALVEKYFGSWKSNPNLPKWEVAPVADITTPKVAEVWGPESDFLIMGWRTPGARSTDSDAAEIVSAVLNNGMAGLVDLDVIQEQKVLDLGVFPYSRTDYGLFMVEAYPKQGQSLQEVRDIFLAEMAKLRGGDFSEELVEAAKANWKLQQMRALTSNRSRADRFVDSFINGTTWASEVGKMDRVMAITKADVVAWANKYLGENNYAIVYKHNGKDPDEKKIEAPRITPIVTNRDKQSAFLQEIAASEPAPIEPVFPDFSKDMSVLNYNGLEVLYKHNDKNDIAQLSLRSDLGTDSNPYLGLAPSYLNYLGTDTKSQADIATEMYGLACSYSFRSGANSSQLSVNGLGENIGKALAIVEDLLSNAKADETVLSELKADMLRSRADAKMNQRACNSALQAYVMYGPDYIRRSTLSNPDLNATTSAQLLDALRGLLAKDHKILYYGPASEQELLDILAASHPVAGPLEKVAKSYPVKQLTPDKRVVLAPFQARQFNYMQYSNRGEQLDLSQDPAVNLFNEYYGGGMNAIVFQEMRESRALAYSAGANLSSPAYPGDSYGFRATIASQNDKLEKAVRGFDEIIEDLPVAPENLEIAKASLLGRLRTQRTTGAAVLQSYLTAQEMGLKEPREKQVFEKVGALTMDDLLATHAKWVKGRTYWYAILGDPTDLDMNFLKTLGPVQQVSMEEIFGY
;
A
#
# COMPACT_ATOMS: atom_id res chain seq x y z
N MET A 1 -46.05 10.15 -76.17
CA MET A 1 -45.82 11.20 -75.21
C MET A 1 -45.95 10.60 -73.86
N LYS A 2 -44.85 10.09 -73.30
CA LYS A 2 -44.81 9.58 -71.94
C LYS A 2 -43.62 10.28 -71.23
N LYS A 3 -43.91 11.10 -70.15
CA LYS A 3 -42.97 11.73 -69.32
C LYS A 3 -42.37 10.74 -68.32
N PHE A 4 -41.11 10.49 -68.36
CA PHE A 4 -40.38 9.79 -67.31
C PHE A 4 -39.94 10.80 -66.23
N LEU A 5 -40.51 10.63 -65.02
CA LEU A 5 -40.01 11.27 -63.82
C LEU A 5 -38.87 10.42 -63.28
N PHE A 6 -37.66 10.99 -63.23
CA PHE A 6 -36.56 10.48 -62.45
C PHE A 6 -36.67 11.02 -61.02
N LEU A 7 -36.96 10.10 -60.06
CA LEU A 7 -36.85 10.39 -58.63
C LEU A 7 -35.36 10.11 -58.25
N ALA A 8 -34.61 11.13 -58.01
CA ALA A 8 -33.27 11.02 -57.40
C ALA A 8 -33.47 10.83 -55.91
N ALA A 9 -33.33 9.62 -55.42
CA ALA A 9 -33.19 9.32 -54.00
C ALA A 9 -31.78 9.72 -53.56
N ALA A 10 -31.66 10.83 -52.88
CA ALA A 10 -30.47 11.20 -52.15
C ALA A 10 -30.34 10.31 -50.92
N VAL A 11 -29.49 9.29 -51.01
CA VAL A 11 -29.06 8.50 -49.83
C VAL A 11 -28.09 9.43 -49.04
N LEU A 12 -28.60 10.02 -48.00
CA LEU A 12 -27.75 10.58 -46.96
C LEU A 12 -27.02 9.45 -46.25
N VAL A 13 -25.80 9.18 -46.69
CA VAL A 13 -24.85 8.41 -45.90
C VAL A 13 -24.44 9.31 -44.74
N LEU A 14 -25.11 9.14 -43.62
CA LEU A 14 -24.55 9.58 -42.32
C LEU A 14 -23.27 8.78 -42.07
N ALA A 15 -22.17 9.31 -42.54
CA ALA A 15 -20.85 8.86 -42.09
C ALA A 15 -20.81 9.12 -40.59
N SER A 16 -21.08 8.08 -39.81
CA SER A 16 -20.71 8.05 -38.40
C SER A 16 -19.19 8.19 -38.38
N CYS A 17 -18.71 9.39 -38.15
CA CYS A 17 -17.29 9.66 -37.88
C CYS A 17 -17.03 9.19 -36.43
N GLY A 18 -17.11 7.87 -36.21
CA GLY A 18 -16.64 7.25 -34.96
C GLY A 18 -15.13 7.47 -34.87
N LYS A 19 -14.63 7.84 -33.68
CA LYS A 19 -13.20 7.98 -33.42
C LYS A 19 -12.53 6.63 -33.72
N LYS A 20 -11.41 6.64 -34.44
CA LYS A 20 -10.69 5.42 -34.78
C LYS A 20 -9.75 5.04 -33.64
N TYR A 21 -10.14 4.05 -32.86
CA TYR A 21 -9.30 3.47 -31.82
C TYR A 21 -8.31 2.46 -32.38
N GLU A 22 -7.10 2.44 -31.78
CA GLU A 22 -6.20 1.29 -31.92
C GLU A 22 -6.67 0.21 -30.92
N THR A 23 -6.84 -1.02 -31.39
CA THR A 23 -7.28 -2.18 -30.58
C THR A 23 -6.47 -3.40 -30.96
N VAL A 24 -6.37 -4.38 -30.06
CA VAL A 24 -5.67 -5.65 -30.28
C VAL A 24 -6.68 -6.78 -30.21
N LYS A 25 -6.66 -7.66 -31.22
CA LYS A 25 -7.54 -8.83 -31.24
C LYS A 25 -7.16 -9.81 -30.14
N GLY A 26 -8.12 -10.27 -29.38
CA GLY A 26 -7.92 -11.22 -28.29
C GLY A 26 -7.47 -10.57 -26.97
N ASP A 27 -7.48 -9.26 -26.90
CA ASP A 27 -7.21 -8.52 -25.67
C ASP A 27 -8.33 -8.76 -24.64
N PRO A 28 -8.05 -9.36 -23.47
CA PRO A 28 -9.05 -9.61 -22.44
C PRO A 28 -9.55 -8.34 -21.76
N LEU A 29 -8.85 -7.22 -21.91
CA LEU A 29 -9.24 -5.90 -21.38
C LEU A 29 -10.07 -5.07 -22.38
N GLU A 30 -10.23 -5.54 -23.63
CA GLU A 30 -10.90 -4.82 -24.72
C GLU A 30 -10.39 -3.37 -24.85
N THR A 31 -9.06 -3.20 -24.69
CA THR A 31 -8.40 -1.90 -24.62
C THR A 31 -8.63 -1.07 -25.87
N LYS A 32 -9.06 0.16 -25.67
CA LYS A 32 -9.13 1.20 -26.69
C LYS A 32 -8.01 2.20 -26.47
N MET A 33 -7.15 2.36 -27.47
CA MET A 33 -6.07 3.35 -27.42
C MET A 33 -6.35 4.49 -28.40
N TYR A 34 -6.02 5.71 -27.98
CA TYR A 34 -6.17 6.89 -28.82
C TYR A 34 -4.98 7.82 -28.61
N THR A 35 -4.51 8.47 -29.69
CA THR A 35 -3.44 9.46 -29.60
C THR A 35 -3.97 10.78 -30.10
N LEU A 36 -3.92 11.83 -29.26
CA LEU A 36 -4.30 13.18 -29.63
C LEU A 36 -3.31 13.78 -30.64
N ALA A 37 -3.73 14.84 -31.34
CA ALA A 37 -2.88 15.54 -32.32
C ALA A 37 -1.58 16.10 -31.72
N ASN A 38 -1.57 16.44 -30.42
CA ASN A 38 -0.39 16.89 -29.69
C ASN A 38 0.50 15.74 -29.17
N GLY A 39 0.15 14.47 -29.44
CA GLY A 39 0.93 13.29 -29.06
C GLY A 39 0.55 12.66 -27.73
N LEU A 40 -0.39 13.22 -26.96
CA LEU A 40 -0.89 12.63 -25.71
C LEU A 40 -1.59 11.30 -26.01
N LYS A 41 -1.15 10.24 -25.35
CA LYS A 41 -1.77 8.90 -25.45
C LYS A 41 -2.83 8.68 -24.41
N ILE A 42 -3.89 7.96 -24.78
CA ILE A 42 -4.97 7.56 -23.88
C ILE A 42 -5.15 6.07 -24.02
N TYR A 43 -5.04 5.35 -22.90
CA TYR A 43 -5.35 3.91 -22.79
C TYR A 43 -6.63 3.77 -21.97
N MET A 44 -7.56 2.98 -22.44
CA MET A 44 -8.90 2.86 -21.85
C MET A 44 -9.36 1.41 -21.81
N SER A 45 -9.79 0.93 -20.63
CA SER A 45 -10.48 -0.34 -20.45
C SER A 45 -11.75 -0.12 -19.65
N VAL A 46 -12.91 -0.43 -20.25
CA VAL A 46 -14.21 -0.27 -19.58
C VAL A 46 -14.46 -1.41 -18.61
N ASN A 47 -14.80 -1.08 -17.38
CA ASN A 47 -15.27 -2.03 -16.36
C ASN A 47 -16.36 -1.35 -15.51
N LYS A 48 -17.56 -1.90 -15.53
CA LYS A 48 -18.75 -1.31 -14.88
C LYS A 48 -19.10 -1.93 -13.53
N ASP A 49 -18.19 -2.69 -12.93
CA ASP A 49 -18.44 -3.34 -11.64
C ASP A 49 -18.65 -2.33 -10.51
N GLU A 50 -17.97 -1.19 -10.59
CA GLU A 50 -18.15 -0.05 -9.69
C GLU A 50 -18.28 1.25 -10.50
N PRO A 51 -19.11 2.23 -10.09
CA PRO A 51 -19.23 3.50 -10.78
C PRO A 51 -18.05 4.42 -10.46
N ARG A 52 -16.85 3.91 -10.67
CA ARG A 52 -15.58 4.59 -10.43
C ARG A 52 -14.61 4.36 -11.59
N ILE A 53 -13.65 5.25 -11.69
CA ILE A 53 -12.59 5.22 -12.69
C ILE A 53 -11.25 5.31 -11.96
N GLN A 54 -10.41 4.31 -12.14
CA GLN A 54 -9.00 4.40 -11.81
C GLN A 54 -8.31 5.19 -12.91
N THR A 55 -7.62 6.25 -12.52
CA THR A 55 -6.88 7.10 -13.44
C THR A 55 -5.40 7.13 -13.09
N TYR A 56 -4.56 7.08 -14.12
CA TYR A 56 -3.13 7.34 -14.03
C TYR A 56 -2.75 8.36 -15.08
N ILE A 57 -1.93 9.36 -14.70
CA ILE A 57 -1.22 10.21 -15.62
C ILE A 57 0.26 9.89 -15.48
N ALA A 58 0.78 9.12 -16.43
CA ALA A 58 2.14 8.60 -16.41
C ALA A 58 3.06 9.45 -17.27
N VAL A 59 4.12 9.97 -16.68
CA VAL A 59 5.18 10.72 -17.35
C VAL A 59 6.39 9.81 -17.54
N ARG A 60 6.90 9.69 -18.75
CA ARG A 60 8.13 8.91 -19.04
C ARG A 60 9.36 9.72 -18.62
N SER A 61 9.49 9.92 -17.33
CA SER A 61 10.60 10.60 -16.67
C SER A 61 10.65 10.14 -15.22
N GLY A 62 11.81 9.74 -14.76
CA GLY A 62 12.08 9.35 -13.39
C GLY A 62 13.51 9.70 -13.01
N GLY A 63 14.02 9.13 -11.93
CA GLY A 63 15.36 9.45 -11.40
C GLY A 63 16.49 9.25 -12.40
N LYS A 64 16.35 8.33 -13.37
CA LYS A 64 17.36 8.16 -14.43
C LYS A 64 17.50 9.36 -15.37
N ASN A 65 16.50 10.23 -15.43
CA ASN A 65 16.49 11.41 -16.30
C ASN A 65 17.05 12.65 -15.60
N ASP A 66 17.38 12.56 -14.33
CA ASP A 66 18.02 13.64 -13.59
C ASP A 66 19.44 13.89 -14.11
N PRO A 67 19.92 15.13 -14.10
CA PRO A 67 21.33 15.41 -14.32
C PRO A 67 22.19 14.72 -13.24
N ALA A 68 23.34 14.14 -13.62
CA ALA A 68 24.21 13.43 -12.70
C ALA A 68 24.78 14.35 -11.57
N ASP A 69 24.84 15.66 -11.81
CA ASP A 69 25.30 16.68 -10.88
C ASP A 69 24.15 17.32 -10.07
N ASN A 70 22.91 16.84 -10.25
CA ASN A 70 21.74 17.34 -9.53
C ASN A 70 20.62 16.31 -9.53
N THR A 71 20.77 15.24 -8.76
CA THR A 71 19.81 14.12 -8.65
C THR A 71 18.67 14.44 -7.69
N GLY A 72 17.56 13.73 -7.81
CA GLY A 72 16.34 13.92 -7.00
C GLY A 72 15.34 14.91 -7.62
N LEU A 73 15.61 15.46 -8.82
CA LEU A 73 14.73 16.45 -9.43
C LEU A 73 13.38 15.88 -9.84
N ALA A 74 13.34 14.66 -10.36
CA ALA A 74 12.09 14.02 -10.77
C ALA A 74 11.16 13.81 -9.56
N HIS A 75 11.70 13.33 -8.44
CA HIS A 75 10.96 13.12 -7.20
C HIS A 75 10.53 14.48 -6.59
N TYR A 76 11.43 15.45 -6.57
CA TYR A 76 11.08 16.77 -6.05
C TYR A 76 10.00 17.46 -6.89
N LEU A 77 10.04 17.29 -8.21
CA LEU A 77 9.01 17.81 -9.12
C LEU A 77 7.65 17.15 -8.85
N GLU A 78 7.64 15.85 -8.54
CA GLU A 78 6.42 15.15 -8.10
C GLU A 78 5.76 15.89 -6.95
N HIS A 79 6.49 16.19 -5.86
CA HIS A 79 5.99 16.95 -4.71
C HIS A 79 5.47 18.33 -5.09
N MET A 80 6.21 19.04 -5.96
CA MET A 80 5.83 20.39 -6.37
C MET A 80 4.58 20.43 -7.23
N MET A 81 4.22 19.35 -7.91
CA MET A 81 2.98 19.25 -8.70
C MET A 81 1.71 19.29 -7.85
N PHE A 82 1.79 19.08 -6.53
CA PHE A 82 0.66 19.19 -5.61
C PHE A 82 0.45 20.58 -5.03
N LYS A 83 1.34 21.55 -5.33
CA LYS A 83 1.31 22.88 -4.72
C LYS A 83 0.38 23.88 -5.42
N GLY A 84 -0.36 23.44 -6.44
CA GLY A 84 -1.36 24.22 -7.15
C GLY A 84 -0.87 24.88 -8.43
N THR A 85 -1.67 25.76 -8.98
CA THR A 85 -1.49 26.38 -10.28
C THR A 85 -1.62 27.90 -10.20
N GLU A 86 -1.71 28.58 -11.35
CA GLU A 86 -2.08 30.00 -11.41
C GLU A 86 -3.55 30.23 -10.99
N GLN A 87 -4.44 29.21 -11.07
CA GLN A 87 -5.87 29.30 -10.80
C GLN A 87 -6.26 28.81 -9.41
N PHE A 88 -5.55 27.83 -8.84
CA PHE A 88 -5.80 27.31 -7.51
C PHE A 88 -4.53 27.16 -6.68
N GLY A 89 -4.66 27.08 -5.36
CA GLY A 89 -3.53 27.09 -4.42
C GLY A 89 -3.10 28.50 -4.02
N THR A 90 -3.83 29.53 -4.43
CA THR A 90 -3.53 30.93 -4.13
C THR A 90 -4.80 31.78 -4.07
N GLN A 91 -4.77 32.85 -3.27
CA GLN A 91 -5.81 33.88 -3.23
C GLN A 91 -5.60 34.96 -4.32
N ASP A 92 -4.34 35.23 -4.67
CA ASP A 92 -3.95 36.24 -5.66
C ASP A 92 -2.58 35.89 -6.25
N TYR A 93 -2.56 35.18 -7.38
CA TYR A 93 -1.32 34.81 -8.07
C TYR A 93 -0.54 36.03 -8.57
N ALA A 94 -1.21 37.10 -8.98
CA ALA A 94 -0.53 38.28 -9.50
C ALA A 94 0.31 38.97 -8.41
N ALA A 95 -0.18 39.00 -7.17
CA ALA A 95 0.55 39.48 -6.01
C ALA A 95 1.62 38.49 -5.51
N GLU A 96 1.38 37.17 -5.64
CA GLU A 96 2.31 36.10 -5.21
C GLU A 96 3.52 35.95 -6.13
N LYS A 97 3.30 36.03 -7.45
CA LYS A 97 4.30 35.77 -8.51
C LYS A 97 5.65 36.47 -8.32
N PRO A 98 5.73 37.76 -7.97
CA PRO A 98 7.01 38.43 -7.73
C PRO A 98 7.81 37.85 -6.57
N MET A 99 7.14 37.43 -5.50
CA MET A 99 7.78 36.81 -4.34
C MET A 99 8.36 35.44 -4.68
N LEU A 100 7.61 34.61 -5.43
CA LEU A 100 8.08 33.32 -5.90
C LEU A 100 9.31 33.47 -6.83
N ALA A 101 9.29 34.45 -7.75
CA ALA A 101 10.43 34.71 -8.61
C ALA A 101 11.68 35.18 -7.83
N GLN A 102 11.49 35.92 -6.72
CA GLN A 102 12.57 36.32 -5.83
C GLN A 102 13.12 35.10 -5.07
N ILE A 103 12.28 34.21 -4.55
CA ILE A 103 12.70 32.95 -3.92
C ILE A 103 13.52 32.10 -4.87
N ASP A 104 13.07 31.93 -6.12
CA ASP A 104 13.81 31.21 -7.16
C ASP A 104 15.24 31.78 -7.32
N SER A 105 15.35 33.11 -7.44
CA SER A 105 16.64 33.78 -7.62
C SER A 105 17.56 33.63 -6.40
N LEU A 106 17.00 33.68 -5.19
CA LEU A 106 17.78 33.54 -3.96
C LEU A 106 18.29 32.10 -3.77
N PHE A 107 17.51 31.07 -4.16
CA PHE A 107 18.00 29.69 -4.10
C PHE A 107 19.14 29.46 -5.11
N GLU A 108 19.12 30.08 -6.30
CA GLU A 108 20.25 29.98 -7.25
C GLU A 108 21.51 30.65 -6.68
N VAL A 109 21.40 31.73 -5.90
CA VAL A 109 22.54 32.32 -5.19
C VAL A 109 22.98 31.41 -4.03
N TYR A 110 22.01 30.87 -3.25
CA TYR A 110 22.26 30.01 -2.10
C TYR A 110 23.15 28.81 -2.42
N ARG A 111 22.88 28.15 -3.58
CA ARG A 111 23.67 26.99 -4.02
C ARG A 111 25.11 27.29 -4.41
N THR A 112 25.46 28.55 -4.64
CA THR A 112 26.84 28.97 -4.94
C THR A 112 27.66 29.32 -3.71
N LEU A 113 27.01 29.53 -2.56
CA LEU A 113 27.65 29.92 -1.31
C LEU A 113 28.26 28.69 -0.61
N THR A 114 29.48 28.84 -0.11
CA THR A 114 30.20 27.80 0.64
C THR A 114 30.34 28.13 2.13
N GLY A 115 30.23 29.42 2.50
CA GLY A 115 30.31 29.88 3.88
C GLY A 115 29.02 29.62 4.66
N SER A 116 29.08 28.88 5.78
CA SER A 116 27.90 28.54 6.58
C SER A 116 27.12 29.77 7.07
N GLY A 117 27.81 30.81 7.47
CA GLY A 117 27.18 32.06 7.95
C GLY A 117 26.46 32.83 6.84
N GLU A 118 27.05 32.87 5.66
CA GLU A 118 26.42 33.53 4.48
C GLU A 118 25.20 32.72 4.00
N ARG A 119 25.30 31.39 3.97
CA ARG A 119 24.20 30.50 3.64
C ARG A 119 23.03 30.68 4.64
N LEU A 120 23.32 30.69 5.93
CA LEU A 120 22.28 30.88 6.95
C LEU A 120 21.60 32.24 6.83
N ALA A 121 22.38 33.34 6.62
CA ALA A 121 21.82 34.67 6.43
C ALA A 121 20.91 34.77 5.19
N LEU A 122 21.31 34.14 4.07
CA LEU A 122 20.49 34.09 2.86
C LEU A 122 19.24 33.22 3.03
N TYR A 123 19.37 32.11 3.77
CA TYR A 123 18.23 31.25 4.06
C TYR A 123 17.18 31.96 4.93
N HIS A 124 17.58 32.77 5.90
CA HIS A 124 16.65 33.61 6.66
C HIS A 124 15.93 34.63 5.79
N GLN A 125 16.59 35.15 4.75
CA GLN A 125 15.92 36.02 3.78
C GLN A 125 14.89 35.25 2.96
N ILE A 126 15.24 34.03 2.49
CA ILE A 126 14.31 33.14 1.77
C ILE A 126 13.12 32.81 2.67
N ASP A 127 13.33 32.42 3.92
CA ASP A 127 12.29 32.09 4.89
C ASP A 127 11.33 33.27 5.12
N SER A 128 11.87 34.48 5.25
CA SER A 128 11.05 35.70 5.44
C SER A 128 10.15 35.96 4.22
N ILE A 129 10.66 35.84 2.99
CA ILE A 129 9.86 36.05 1.77
C ILE A 129 8.86 34.91 1.60
N SER A 130 9.25 33.69 1.91
CA SER A 130 8.38 32.51 1.84
C SER A 130 7.21 32.62 2.84
N TYR A 131 7.45 33.18 4.03
CA TYR A 131 6.40 33.48 5.00
C TYR A 131 5.43 34.53 4.46
N GLU A 132 5.90 35.62 3.84
CA GLU A 132 5.02 36.61 3.22
C GLU A 132 4.20 36.02 2.07
N ALA A 133 4.82 35.17 1.22
CA ALA A 133 4.11 34.46 0.15
C ALA A 133 3.04 33.51 0.72
N SER A 134 3.29 32.88 1.84
CA SER A 134 2.33 31.95 2.45
C SER A 134 1.03 32.62 2.90
N LYS A 135 1.01 33.93 3.10
CA LYS A 135 -0.21 34.69 3.42
C LYS A 135 -1.20 34.72 2.25
N LEU A 136 -0.72 34.54 1.03
CA LEU A 136 -1.52 34.45 -0.20
C LEU A 136 -1.80 33.02 -0.62
N ALA A 137 -0.91 32.08 -0.30
CA ALA A 137 -1.07 30.67 -0.66
C ALA A 137 -2.27 30.03 0.05
N ILE A 138 -2.89 29.06 -0.60
CA ILE A 138 -3.91 28.17 -0.04
C ILE A 138 -3.32 26.75 -0.08
N PRO A 139 -2.65 26.30 0.98
CA PRO A 139 -2.03 24.98 1.01
C PRO A 139 -3.03 23.85 0.78
N ASN A 140 -2.59 22.79 0.08
CA ASN A 140 -3.35 21.56 -0.16
C ASN A 140 -4.70 21.77 -0.85
N GLU A 141 -4.84 22.84 -1.65
CA GLU A 141 -6.09 23.09 -2.35
C GLU A 141 -6.37 22.06 -3.46
N TYR A 142 -5.32 21.42 -4.00
CA TYR A 142 -5.46 20.27 -4.88
C TYR A 142 -6.22 19.12 -4.18
N ASP A 143 -5.85 18.81 -2.94
CA ASP A 143 -6.53 17.75 -2.18
C ASP A 143 -7.98 18.12 -1.83
N LYS A 144 -8.26 19.41 -1.62
CA LYS A 144 -9.64 19.92 -1.46
C LYS A 144 -10.44 19.67 -2.74
N LEU A 145 -9.87 19.97 -3.91
CA LEU A 145 -10.48 19.73 -5.22
C LEU A 145 -10.78 18.24 -5.42
N MET A 146 -9.81 17.36 -5.14
CA MET A 146 -9.98 15.90 -5.24
C MET A 146 -11.01 15.36 -4.24
N SER A 147 -11.02 15.89 -3.02
CA SER A 147 -12.01 15.52 -2.00
C SER A 147 -13.43 15.91 -2.39
N ILE A 148 -13.62 17.11 -2.93
CA ILE A 148 -14.94 17.61 -3.40
C ILE A 148 -15.49 16.72 -4.51
N ILE A 149 -14.67 16.30 -5.46
CA ILE A 149 -15.11 15.37 -6.52
C ILE A 149 -15.20 13.91 -6.04
N GLY A 150 -14.89 13.61 -4.77
CA GLY A 150 -15.00 12.27 -4.19
C GLY A 150 -13.92 11.32 -4.65
N SER A 151 -12.73 11.82 -4.97
CA SER A 151 -11.56 10.99 -5.26
C SER A 151 -11.15 10.15 -4.04
N ARG A 152 -10.54 8.99 -4.32
CA ARG A 152 -9.87 8.15 -3.34
C ARG A 152 -8.43 7.95 -3.77
N GLY A 153 -7.54 7.80 -2.79
CA GLY A 153 -6.18 7.37 -3.04
C GLY A 153 -5.38 8.34 -3.89
N SER A 154 -5.66 9.67 -3.77
CA SER A 154 -4.81 10.71 -4.33
C SER A 154 -3.37 10.48 -3.93
N ASN A 155 -2.52 10.17 -4.88
CA ASN A 155 -1.13 9.85 -4.66
C ASN A 155 -0.30 10.05 -5.93
N ALA A 156 1.01 9.98 -5.78
CA ALA A 156 1.94 9.86 -6.88
C ALA A 156 3.11 8.97 -6.47
N TYR A 157 3.89 8.56 -7.44
CA TYR A 157 5.15 7.86 -7.20
C TYR A 157 6.17 8.16 -8.28
N THR A 158 7.42 8.22 -7.88
CA THR A 158 8.56 8.34 -8.78
C THR A 158 9.45 7.11 -8.65
N SER A 159 9.84 6.54 -9.77
CA SER A 159 10.85 5.49 -9.85
C SER A 159 12.02 5.93 -10.73
N ASN A 160 12.89 5.00 -11.09
CA ASN A 160 13.95 5.31 -12.06
C ASN A 160 13.41 5.73 -13.43
N ASP A 161 12.26 5.21 -13.86
CA ASP A 161 11.75 5.30 -15.23
C ASP A 161 10.49 6.16 -15.40
N VAL A 162 9.77 6.39 -14.32
CA VAL A 162 8.43 7.01 -14.35
C VAL A 162 8.20 7.94 -13.16
N THR A 163 7.46 9.02 -13.42
CA THR A 163 6.68 9.74 -12.40
C THR A 163 5.20 9.60 -12.77
N CYS A 164 4.39 9.08 -11.86
CA CYS A 164 3.00 8.74 -12.13
C CYS A 164 2.08 9.31 -11.05
N TYR A 165 0.98 9.91 -11.48
CA TYR A 165 -0.06 10.53 -10.63
C TYR A 165 -1.30 9.66 -10.66
N VAL A 166 -1.83 9.36 -9.48
CA VAL A 166 -2.84 8.32 -9.28
C VAL A 166 -4.07 8.88 -8.61
N GLU A 167 -5.24 8.65 -9.21
CA GLU A 167 -6.54 9.01 -8.64
C GLU A 167 -7.55 7.90 -8.91
N GLU A 168 -8.48 7.71 -7.98
CA GLU A 168 -9.66 6.89 -8.20
C GLU A 168 -10.92 7.76 -8.00
N ILE A 169 -11.54 8.15 -9.09
CA ILE A 169 -12.63 9.12 -9.10
C ILE A 169 -14.01 8.47 -9.33
N PRO A 170 -15.11 9.06 -8.85
CA PRO A 170 -16.46 8.71 -9.31
C PRO A 170 -16.61 8.88 -10.82
N SER A 171 -17.34 7.98 -11.47
CA SER A 171 -17.51 7.99 -12.94
C SER A 171 -18.18 9.26 -13.47
N ASN A 172 -19.02 9.91 -12.67
CA ASN A 172 -19.68 11.18 -13.01
C ASN A 172 -18.77 12.41 -12.84
N GLN A 173 -17.56 12.24 -12.34
CA GLN A 173 -16.61 13.35 -12.07
C GLN A 173 -15.50 13.46 -13.13
N LEU A 174 -15.57 12.71 -14.20
CA LEU A 174 -14.54 12.65 -15.25
C LEU A 174 -14.21 14.04 -15.84
N GLU A 175 -15.22 14.91 -16.03
CA GLU A 175 -14.98 16.25 -16.56
C GLU A 175 -14.27 17.16 -15.56
N ASN A 176 -14.68 17.14 -14.28
CA ASN A 176 -14.01 17.90 -13.23
C ASN A 176 -12.57 17.46 -13.04
N TRP A 177 -12.32 16.13 -13.00
CA TRP A 177 -10.96 15.57 -12.97
C TRP A 177 -10.13 16.07 -14.16
N ALA A 178 -10.66 16.01 -15.38
CA ALA A 178 -9.94 16.44 -16.56
C ALA A 178 -9.60 17.95 -16.54
N ARG A 179 -10.47 18.79 -15.98
CA ARG A 179 -10.22 20.23 -15.76
C ARG A 179 -9.08 20.47 -14.78
N ILE A 180 -9.13 19.80 -13.63
CA ILE A 180 -8.14 19.95 -12.55
C ILE A 180 -6.78 19.49 -13.03
N GLU A 181 -6.71 18.28 -13.62
CA GLU A 181 -5.46 17.69 -14.05
C GLU A 181 -4.83 18.46 -15.24
N ALA A 182 -5.65 18.91 -16.19
CA ALA A 182 -5.14 19.70 -17.30
C ALA A 182 -4.50 21.02 -16.82
N ASP A 183 -5.13 21.70 -15.86
CA ASP A 183 -4.56 22.92 -15.30
C ASP A 183 -3.27 22.61 -14.50
N ARG A 184 -3.28 21.56 -13.70
CA ARG A 184 -2.13 21.10 -12.93
C ARG A 184 -0.91 20.80 -13.82
N PHE A 185 -1.09 20.04 -14.90
CA PHE A 185 0.00 19.64 -15.78
C PHE A 185 0.52 20.80 -16.65
N MET A 186 -0.36 21.68 -17.09
CA MET A 186 0.01 22.81 -17.95
C MET A 186 0.52 24.03 -17.17
N ASN A 187 -0.08 24.35 -16.03
CA ASN A 187 0.06 25.64 -15.35
C ASN A 187 0.53 25.54 -13.90
N CYS A 188 1.20 24.42 -13.48
CA CYS A 188 1.63 24.28 -12.10
C CYS A 188 2.57 25.41 -11.65
N VAL A 189 2.44 25.80 -10.40
CA VAL A 189 3.24 26.85 -9.75
C VAL A 189 3.95 26.26 -8.52
N PHE A 190 5.26 26.47 -8.43
CA PHE A 190 6.07 25.95 -7.34
C PHE A 190 5.97 26.87 -6.11
N ARG A 191 5.06 26.51 -5.20
CA ARG A 191 4.79 27.21 -3.91
C ARG A 191 5.34 26.43 -2.74
N GLY A 192 5.63 27.11 -1.64
CA GLY A 192 6.01 26.44 -0.41
C GLY A 192 7.29 25.58 -0.54
N PHE A 193 8.17 25.93 -1.45
CA PHE A 193 9.34 25.13 -1.77
C PHE A 193 10.21 24.85 -0.55
N HIS A 194 10.41 25.86 0.31
CA HIS A 194 11.26 25.73 1.49
C HIS A 194 10.66 24.79 2.56
N THR A 195 9.32 24.77 2.70
CA THR A 195 8.63 23.80 3.60
C THR A 195 8.66 22.39 3.03
N GLU A 196 8.52 22.26 1.72
CA GLU A 196 8.61 20.96 1.06
C GLU A 196 10.03 20.39 1.08
N LEU A 197 11.03 21.28 1.03
CA LEU A 197 12.43 20.88 1.19
C LEU A 197 12.69 20.20 2.55
N GLU A 198 12.07 20.69 3.61
CA GLU A 198 12.12 20.05 4.92
C GLU A 198 11.48 18.64 4.91
N ALA A 199 10.35 18.49 4.22
CA ALA A 199 9.69 17.20 4.08
C ALA A 199 10.57 16.19 3.34
N VAL A 200 11.17 16.59 2.20
CA VAL A 200 12.08 15.74 1.42
C VAL A 200 13.38 15.42 2.18
N TYR A 201 13.88 16.35 2.99
CA TYR A 201 15.02 16.08 3.89
C TYR A 201 14.68 15.01 4.92
N GLU A 202 13.50 15.09 5.51
CA GLU A 202 13.09 14.11 6.51
C GLU A 202 12.87 12.73 5.88
N GLU A 203 12.31 12.70 4.68
CA GLU A 203 12.16 11.47 3.90
C GLU A 203 13.52 10.82 3.58
N LYS A 204 14.49 11.62 3.11
CA LYS A 204 15.86 11.11 2.89
C LYS A 204 16.51 10.62 4.19
N ASN A 205 16.31 11.34 5.31
CA ASN A 205 16.82 10.90 6.61
C ASN A 205 16.19 9.58 7.07
N MET A 206 14.90 9.37 6.78
CA MET A 206 14.22 8.10 7.05
C MET A 206 14.79 6.96 6.21
N GLY A 207 15.01 7.19 4.92
CA GLY A 207 15.61 6.20 4.02
C GLY A 207 17.03 5.82 4.45
N MET A 208 17.86 6.81 4.78
CA MET A 208 19.23 6.55 5.27
C MET A 208 19.28 5.77 6.59
N ALA A 209 18.23 5.86 7.40
CA ALA A 209 18.11 5.07 8.62
C ALA A 209 17.66 3.62 8.35
N SER A 210 17.28 3.27 7.11
CA SER A 210 16.85 1.95 6.70
C SER A 210 18.02 1.13 6.15
N GLY A 211 18.35 0.04 6.82
CA GLY A 211 19.39 -0.89 6.34
C GLY A 211 19.00 -1.56 5.02
N SER A 212 17.69 -1.77 4.76
CA SER A 212 17.19 -2.33 3.51
C SER A 212 17.38 -1.37 2.32
N GLU A 213 17.10 -0.07 2.50
CA GLU A 213 17.33 0.93 1.45
C GLU A 213 18.80 1.09 1.14
N ASN A 214 19.66 1.16 2.17
CA ASN A 214 21.11 1.24 2.00
C ASN A 214 21.65 0.01 1.27
N ALA A 215 21.15 -1.20 1.60
CA ALA A 215 21.53 -2.42 0.91
C ALA A 215 21.12 -2.41 -0.57
N MET A 216 19.91 -1.93 -0.88
CA MET A 216 19.42 -1.84 -2.26
C MET A 216 20.21 -0.80 -3.07
N GLU A 217 20.51 0.39 -2.52
CA GLU A 217 21.37 1.40 -3.17
C GLU A 217 22.76 0.83 -3.45
N ALA A 218 23.35 0.09 -2.51
CA ALA A 218 24.65 -0.57 -2.70
C ALA A 218 24.59 -1.66 -3.79
N LEU A 219 23.52 -2.47 -3.81
CA LEU A 219 23.32 -3.49 -4.83
C LEU A 219 23.20 -2.88 -6.23
N ASP A 220 22.34 -1.88 -6.39
CA ASP A 220 22.14 -1.17 -7.66
C ASP A 220 23.44 -0.51 -8.14
N SER A 221 24.22 0.11 -7.25
CA SER A 221 25.49 0.74 -7.60
C SER A 221 26.53 -0.26 -8.14
N MET A 222 26.50 -1.49 -7.65
CA MET A 222 27.39 -2.57 -8.12
C MET A 222 26.92 -3.19 -9.43
N LEU A 223 25.60 -3.42 -9.58
CA LEU A 223 25.04 -4.07 -10.75
C LEU A 223 24.99 -3.16 -11.98
N PHE A 224 24.77 -1.86 -11.78
CA PHE A 224 24.52 -0.89 -12.86
C PHE A 224 25.59 0.21 -12.91
N GLN A 225 26.87 -0.16 -12.77
CA GLN A 225 27.99 0.78 -12.80
C GLN A 225 27.99 1.62 -14.10
N GLY A 226 28.01 2.96 -13.96
CA GLY A 226 27.99 3.88 -15.07
C GLY A 226 26.64 4.09 -15.72
N HIS A 227 25.62 3.34 -15.33
CA HIS A 227 24.22 3.55 -15.73
C HIS A 227 23.48 4.35 -14.65
N PRO A 228 22.52 5.22 -15.00
CA PRO A 228 21.74 5.99 -14.02
C PRO A 228 21.07 5.16 -12.91
N TYR A 229 20.70 3.92 -13.17
CA TYR A 229 20.13 3.03 -12.11
C TYR A 229 21.10 2.80 -10.95
N GLY A 230 22.40 2.82 -11.20
CA GLY A 230 23.41 2.62 -10.16
C GLY A 230 24.12 3.90 -9.70
N THR A 231 23.86 5.04 -10.36
CA THR A 231 24.58 6.30 -10.07
C THR A 231 23.66 7.43 -9.62
N GLN A 232 22.35 7.29 -9.78
CA GLN A 232 21.35 8.32 -9.49
C GLN A 232 20.24 7.72 -8.62
N THR A 233 20.23 8.06 -7.34
CA THR A 233 19.13 7.67 -6.44
C THR A 233 17.91 8.52 -6.74
N VAL A 234 16.71 7.92 -6.71
CA VAL A 234 15.45 8.60 -7.05
C VAL A 234 15.20 9.82 -6.16
N ILE A 235 15.45 9.70 -4.86
CA ILE A 235 15.27 10.81 -3.90
C ILE A 235 16.41 11.84 -3.97
N GLY A 236 17.51 11.52 -4.63
CA GLY A 236 18.69 12.36 -4.72
C GLY A 236 19.71 12.11 -3.62
N THR A 237 20.92 12.64 -3.83
CA THR A 237 21.99 12.59 -2.84
C THR A 237 21.81 13.70 -1.80
N GLN A 238 22.41 13.51 -0.61
CA GLN A 238 22.40 14.54 0.45
C GLN A 238 22.95 15.89 -0.03
N ASP A 239 24.05 15.86 -0.81
CA ASP A 239 24.71 17.08 -1.28
C ASP A 239 23.86 17.82 -2.32
N HIS A 240 23.12 17.11 -3.16
CA HIS A 240 22.21 17.71 -4.12
C HIS A 240 20.97 18.30 -3.42
N LEU A 241 20.40 17.61 -2.43
CA LEU A 241 19.28 18.13 -1.64
C LEU A 241 19.66 19.36 -0.80
N LYS A 242 20.92 19.48 -0.34
CA LYS A 242 21.43 20.69 0.35
C LYS A 242 21.58 21.88 -0.58
N ASN A 243 21.61 21.67 -1.89
CA ASN A 243 21.84 22.69 -2.91
C ASN A 243 20.73 22.67 -3.97
N PRO A 244 19.45 22.85 -3.58
CA PRO A 244 18.33 22.70 -4.48
C PRO A 244 18.30 23.80 -5.55
N SER A 245 17.81 23.49 -6.75
CA SER A 245 17.62 24.43 -7.84
C SER A 245 16.19 24.36 -8.37
N LEU A 246 15.42 25.41 -8.12
CA LEU A 246 14.07 25.58 -8.69
C LEU A 246 14.12 25.73 -10.21
N VAL A 247 15.19 26.35 -10.74
CA VAL A 247 15.40 26.48 -12.19
C VAL A 247 15.62 25.11 -12.83
N ALA A 248 16.36 24.22 -12.18
CA ALA A 248 16.57 22.86 -12.68
C ALA A 248 15.27 22.03 -12.64
N ILE A 249 14.47 22.16 -11.57
CA ILE A 249 13.16 21.48 -11.45
C ILE A 249 12.21 21.98 -12.55
N ARG A 250 12.15 23.30 -12.83
CA ARG A 250 11.36 23.85 -13.94
C ARG A 250 11.82 23.30 -15.29
N LYS A 251 13.13 23.24 -15.50
CA LYS A 251 13.69 22.68 -16.72
C LYS A 251 13.33 21.21 -16.90
N GLN A 252 13.32 20.41 -15.80
CA GLN A 252 12.87 19.03 -15.81
C GLN A 252 11.39 18.94 -16.23
N LYS A 253 10.52 19.79 -15.62
CA LYS A 253 9.12 19.89 -16.02
C LYS A 253 8.94 20.25 -17.48
N ASP A 254 9.56 21.34 -17.94
CA ASP A 254 9.40 21.84 -19.31
C ASP A 254 9.95 20.85 -20.36
N THR A 255 10.90 20.01 -19.98
CA THR A 255 11.48 19.00 -20.86
C THR A 255 10.59 17.77 -21.00
N TYR A 256 10.12 17.21 -19.88
CA TYR A 256 9.51 15.87 -19.84
C TYR A 256 8.00 15.87 -19.60
N TYR A 257 7.43 16.91 -18.97
CA TYR A 257 5.99 17.03 -18.72
C TYR A 257 5.30 17.69 -19.91
N VAL A 258 5.27 16.95 -21.00
CA VAL A 258 4.76 17.39 -22.30
C VAL A 258 3.91 16.27 -22.91
N PRO A 259 2.87 16.58 -23.70
CA PRO A 259 1.87 15.58 -24.10
C PRO A 259 2.46 14.41 -24.90
N ASN A 260 3.50 14.63 -25.69
CA ASN A 260 4.15 13.55 -26.44
C ASN A 260 5.11 12.69 -25.60
N ASN A 261 5.15 12.91 -24.26
CA ASN A 261 5.89 12.12 -23.28
C ASN A 261 5.00 11.65 -22.11
N VAL A 262 3.67 11.78 -22.24
CA VAL A 262 2.69 11.49 -21.21
C VAL A 262 1.61 10.57 -21.74
N ALA A 263 1.11 9.70 -20.89
CA ALA A 263 -0.09 8.89 -21.14
C ALA A 263 -1.13 9.06 -20.01
N ILE A 264 -2.39 9.10 -20.41
CA ILE A 264 -3.54 8.95 -19.53
C ILE A 264 -4.03 7.50 -19.63
N CYS A 265 -4.03 6.78 -18.51
CA CYS A 265 -4.41 5.39 -18.42
C CYS A 265 -5.65 5.25 -17.54
N LEU A 266 -6.73 4.71 -18.08
CA LEU A 266 -8.04 4.66 -17.44
C LEU A 266 -8.61 3.25 -17.42
N SER A 267 -9.11 2.82 -16.26
CA SER A 267 -9.96 1.62 -16.15
C SER A 267 -11.15 1.90 -15.24
N GLY A 268 -12.36 1.53 -15.67
CA GLY A 268 -13.56 1.75 -14.87
C GLY A 268 -14.82 2.02 -15.70
N ASP A 269 -15.78 2.68 -15.07
CA ASP A 269 -17.09 2.95 -15.67
C ASP A 269 -17.08 4.30 -16.41
N PHE A 270 -16.88 4.26 -17.70
CA PHE A 270 -16.92 5.43 -18.59
C PHE A 270 -17.29 5.06 -20.03
N ASP A 271 -17.63 6.09 -20.80
CA ASP A 271 -17.73 6.03 -22.24
C ASP A 271 -16.42 6.49 -22.90
N PRO A 272 -15.75 5.66 -23.71
CA PRO A 272 -14.48 6.03 -24.35
C PRO A 272 -14.56 7.25 -25.27
N ASP A 273 -15.68 7.46 -25.98
CA ASP A 273 -15.84 8.63 -26.84
C ASP A 273 -15.95 9.91 -26.03
N GLN A 274 -16.60 9.86 -24.86
CA GLN A 274 -16.67 10.96 -23.89
C GLN A 274 -15.29 11.24 -23.31
N VAL A 275 -14.54 10.21 -22.90
CA VAL A 275 -13.17 10.39 -22.39
C VAL A 275 -12.32 11.15 -23.39
N VAL A 276 -12.25 10.67 -24.64
CA VAL A 276 -11.44 11.32 -25.67
C VAL A 276 -11.90 12.75 -25.95
N ALA A 277 -13.21 13.01 -25.95
CA ALA A 277 -13.72 14.39 -26.15
C ALA A 277 -13.32 15.33 -25.01
N LEU A 278 -13.37 14.88 -23.76
CA LEU A 278 -12.96 15.67 -22.60
C LEU A 278 -11.45 15.89 -22.55
N VAL A 279 -10.65 14.85 -22.80
CA VAL A 279 -9.19 14.98 -22.85
C VAL A 279 -8.77 15.91 -23.99
N GLU A 280 -9.39 15.82 -25.16
CA GLU A 280 -9.12 16.74 -26.27
C GLU A 280 -9.51 18.19 -25.93
N LYS A 281 -10.66 18.40 -25.26
CA LYS A 281 -11.12 19.71 -24.81
C LYS A 281 -10.16 20.39 -23.86
N TYR A 282 -9.65 19.66 -22.86
CA TYR A 282 -8.87 20.24 -21.76
C TYR A 282 -7.35 20.13 -21.97
N PHE A 283 -6.85 19.05 -22.56
CA PHE A 283 -5.42 18.82 -22.79
C PHE A 283 -4.98 19.11 -24.24
N GLY A 284 -5.91 19.35 -25.16
CA GLY A 284 -5.58 19.53 -26.59
C GLY A 284 -4.68 20.72 -26.89
N SER A 285 -4.73 21.79 -26.08
CA SER A 285 -3.87 22.98 -26.20
C SER A 285 -2.45 22.79 -25.62
N TRP A 286 -2.20 21.68 -24.88
CA TRP A 286 -0.91 21.40 -24.28
C TRP A 286 0.17 21.19 -25.35
N LYS A 287 1.28 21.92 -25.23
CA LYS A 287 2.29 21.96 -26.28
C LYS A 287 3.28 20.80 -26.18
N SER A 288 3.47 20.11 -27.29
CA SER A 288 4.48 19.06 -27.42
C SER A 288 5.90 19.64 -27.41
N ASN A 289 6.85 18.83 -26.93
CA ASN A 289 8.27 19.10 -27.06
C ASN A 289 8.84 18.29 -28.27
N PRO A 290 9.13 18.89 -29.40
CA PRO A 290 9.72 18.18 -30.55
C PRO A 290 11.17 17.74 -30.31
N ASN A 291 11.81 18.31 -29.26
CA ASN A 291 13.21 18.04 -28.90
C ASN A 291 13.33 17.20 -27.64
N LEU A 292 12.39 16.30 -27.40
CA LEU A 292 12.53 15.32 -26.29
C LEU A 292 13.88 14.61 -26.39
N PRO A 293 14.64 14.53 -25.28
CA PRO A 293 15.88 13.77 -25.24
C PRO A 293 15.61 12.32 -25.65
N LYS A 294 16.38 11.82 -26.61
CA LYS A 294 16.37 10.41 -26.94
C LYS A 294 17.11 9.67 -25.84
N TRP A 295 16.42 8.73 -25.20
CA TRP A 295 17.07 7.86 -24.25
C TRP A 295 17.84 6.75 -25.01
N GLU A 296 19.15 6.71 -24.82
CA GLU A 296 20.01 5.64 -25.29
C GLU A 296 20.48 4.86 -24.06
N VAL A 297 20.23 3.54 -24.06
CA VAL A 297 20.68 2.67 -22.97
C VAL A 297 22.20 2.60 -22.98
N ALA A 298 22.84 3.20 -21.97
CA ALA A 298 24.27 3.07 -21.80
C ALA A 298 24.62 1.60 -21.46
N PRO A 299 25.58 0.98 -22.19
CA PRO A 299 25.96 -0.39 -21.86
C PRO A 299 26.63 -0.44 -20.49
N VAL A 300 26.25 -1.45 -19.69
CA VAL A 300 26.89 -1.73 -18.42
C VAL A 300 27.86 -2.88 -18.62
N ALA A 301 29.10 -2.74 -18.12
CA ALA A 301 30.11 -3.78 -18.22
C ALA A 301 29.67 -5.09 -17.55
N ASP A 302 30.04 -6.21 -18.14
CA ASP A 302 29.75 -7.53 -17.57
C ASP A 302 30.45 -7.73 -16.22
N ILE A 303 29.73 -8.34 -15.29
CA ILE A 303 30.28 -8.78 -14.02
C ILE A 303 30.84 -10.19 -14.25
N THR A 304 32.15 -10.34 -14.10
CA THR A 304 32.86 -11.61 -14.31
C THR A 304 33.34 -12.24 -13.00
N THR A 305 33.24 -11.48 -11.91
CA THR A 305 33.58 -11.93 -10.54
C THR A 305 32.56 -11.30 -9.61
N PRO A 306 32.01 -12.05 -8.65
CA PRO A 306 31.02 -11.51 -7.72
C PRO A 306 31.49 -10.23 -7.05
N LYS A 307 30.62 -9.22 -7.03
CA LYS A 307 30.85 -7.96 -6.32
C LYS A 307 30.26 -8.04 -4.94
N VAL A 308 30.96 -7.53 -3.95
CA VAL A 308 30.58 -7.61 -2.53
C VAL A 308 30.58 -6.23 -1.91
N ALA A 309 29.54 -5.92 -1.15
CA ALA A 309 29.49 -4.77 -0.26
C ALA A 309 28.97 -5.18 1.12
N GLU A 310 29.30 -4.36 2.11
CA GLU A 310 28.79 -4.49 3.46
C GLU A 310 28.14 -3.17 3.87
N VAL A 311 26.96 -3.23 4.50
CA VAL A 311 26.23 -2.08 4.99
C VAL A 311 25.75 -2.32 6.42
N TRP A 312 25.48 -1.24 7.14
CA TRP A 312 25.01 -1.31 8.53
C TRP A 312 23.67 -0.58 8.69
N GLY A 313 22.84 -1.06 9.61
CA GLY A 313 21.56 -0.48 9.95
C GLY A 313 21.00 -1.09 11.24
N PRO A 314 19.93 -0.52 11.79
CA PRO A 314 19.38 -0.94 13.09
C PRO A 314 18.70 -2.32 13.05
N GLU A 315 18.27 -2.78 11.87
CA GLU A 315 17.57 -4.05 11.73
C GLU A 315 18.55 -5.23 11.87
N SER A 316 18.01 -6.45 11.99
CA SER A 316 18.77 -7.68 12.04
C SER A 316 19.61 -7.92 10.79
N ASP A 317 20.60 -8.79 10.89
CA ASP A 317 21.44 -9.19 9.78
C ASP A 317 20.62 -9.86 8.67
N PHE A 318 20.90 -9.50 7.43
CA PHE A 318 20.39 -10.17 6.23
C PHE A 318 21.36 -9.99 5.06
N LEU A 319 21.14 -10.73 3.98
CA LEU A 319 21.84 -10.50 2.72
C LEU A 319 20.84 -10.23 1.59
N ILE A 320 21.29 -9.42 0.63
CA ILE A 320 20.63 -9.35 -0.68
C ILE A 320 21.63 -9.71 -1.77
N MET A 321 21.17 -10.47 -2.76
CA MET A 321 21.94 -10.82 -3.95
C MET A 321 21.18 -10.39 -5.19
N GLY A 322 21.89 -10.04 -6.27
CA GLY A 322 21.23 -9.63 -7.49
C GLY A 322 22.01 -10.01 -8.75
N TRP A 323 21.26 -10.36 -9.78
CA TRP A 323 21.73 -10.58 -11.15
C TRP A 323 21.06 -9.59 -12.07
N ARG A 324 21.84 -8.98 -12.98
CA ARG A 324 21.29 -8.14 -14.03
C ARG A 324 20.62 -9.02 -15.10
N THR A 325 19.39 -8.70 -15.43
CA THR A 325 18.58 -9.41 -16.42
C THR A 325 18.14 -8.45 -17.55
N PRO A 326 17.52 -8.96 -18.63
CA PRO A 326 16.96 -8.10 -19.66
C PRO A 326 15.91 -7.14 -19.11
N GLY A 327 15.91 -5.91 -19.63
CA GLY A 327 14.85 -4.96 -19.32
C GLY A 327 13.51 -5.31 -19.97
N ALA A 328 12.46 -4.64 -19.55
CA ALA A 328 11.06 -4.89 -19.93
C ALA A 328 10.77 -4.78 -21.44
N ARG A 329 11.64 -4.12 -22.20
CA ARG A 329 11.54 -4.05 -23.67
C ARG A 329 11.87 -5.35 -24.39
N SER A 330 12.54 -6.27 -23.72
CA SER A 330 12.91 -7.58 -24.26
C SER A 330 11.88 -8.64 -23.88
N THR A 331 11.45 -9.45 -24.84
CA THR A 331 10.61 -10.61 -24.55
C THR A 331 11.34 -11.69 -23.73
N ASP A 332 12.67 -11.65 -23.68
CA ASP A 332 13.43 -12.51 -22.78
C ASP A 332 13.10 -12.26 -21.30
N SER A 333 12.59 -11.06 -20.94
CA SER A 333 12.16 -10.76 -19.57
C SER A 333 10.92 -11.56 -19.14
N ASP A 334 10.11 -12.05 -20.08
CA ASP A 334 8.87 -12.80 -19.76
C ASP A 334 9.16 -14.09 -19.00
N ALA A 335 10.33 -14.71 -19.21
CA ALA A 335 10.71 -15.94 -18.54
C ALA A 335 11.09 -15.74 -17.04
N ALA A 336 11.45 -14.54 -16.64
CA ALA A 336 11.92 -14.26 -15.28
C ALA A 336 10.91 -14.67 -14.20
N GLU A 337 9.61 -14.46 -14.46
CA GLU A 337 8.50 -14.82 -13.56
C GLU A 337 8.43 -16.34 -13.35
N ILE A 338 8.54 -17.12 -14.42
CA ILE A 338 8.47 -18.59 -14.34
C ILE A 338 9.75 -19.15 -13.72
N VAL A 339 10.92 -18.57 -14.04
CA VAL A 339 12.19 -18.95 -13.41
C VAL A 339 12.17 -18.69 -11.92
N SER A 340 11.66 -17.53 -11.51
CA SER A 340 11.45 -17.20 -10.11
C SER A 340 10.49 -18.17 -9.42
N ALA A 341 9.39 -18.52 -10.07
CA ALA A 341 8.39 -19.45 -9.51
C ALA A 341 8.92 -20.88 -9.39
N VAL A 342 9.83 -21.32 -10.26
CA VAL A 342 10.52 -22.62 -10.12
C VAL A 342 11.46 -22.62 -8.92
N LEU A 343 12.09 -21.49 -8.61
CA LEU A 343 12.94 -21.36 -7.42
C LEU A 343 12.12 -21.21 -6.15
N ASN A 344 11.23 -20.23 -6.12
CA ASN A 344 10.51 -19.82 -4.92
C ASN A 344 9.12 -19.29 -5.31
N ASN A 345 8.10 -20.03 -4.94
CA ASN A 345 6.69 -19.67 -5.22
C ASN A 345 5.84 -19.62 -3.94
N GLY A 346 6.48 -19.79 -2.78
CA GLY A 346 5.85 -19.82 -1.46
C GLY A 346 5.24 -21.19 -1.11
N MET A 347 5.46 -22.22 -1.94
CA MET A 347 4.84 -23.53 -1.72
C MET A 347 5.71 -24.72 -2.16
N ALA A 348 6.08 -24.80 -3.44
CA ALA A 348 6.67 -26.00 -4.04
C ALA A 348 7.90 -25.71 -4.94
N GLY A 349 8.49 -24.52 -4.88
CA GLY A 349 9.73 -24.20 -5.57
C GLY A 349 10.94 -24.90 -4.92
N LEU A 350 12.08 -24.90 -5.59
CA LEU A 350 13.30 -25.51 -5.07
C LEU A 350 13.68 -24.95 -3.69
N VAL A 351 13.68 -23.64 -3.54
CA VAL A 351 13.94 -22.96 -2.26
C VAL A 351 12.85 -23.28 -1.24
N ASP A 352 11.58 -23.33 -1.67
CA ASP A 352 10.48 -23.62 -0.76
C ASP A 352 10.63 -25.00 -0.11
N LEU A 353 10.91 -26.03 -0.92
CA LEU A 353 11.01 -27.41 -0.44
C LEU A 353 12.36 -27.70 0.25
N ASP A 354 13.45 -27.30 -0.38
CA ASP A 354 14.79 -27.73 0.05
C ASP A 354 15.44 -26.80 1.09
N VAL A 355 14.92 -25.59 1.26
CA VAL A 355 15.49 -24.59 2.19
C VAL A 355 14.50 -24.18 3.27
N ILE A 356 13.31 -23.67 2.88
CA ILE A 356 12.33 -23.15 3.85
C ILE A 356 11.65 -24.29 4.61
N GLN A 357 11.19 -25.31 3.90
CA GLN A 357 10.56 -26.49 4.52
C GLN A 357 11.53 -27.25 5.45
N GLU A 358 12.78 -27.35 5.04
CA GLU A 358 13.87 -27.94 5.82
C GLU A 358 14.41 -27.01 6.92
N GLN A 359 13.80 -25.82 7.06
CA GLN A 359 14.18 -24.80 8.05
C GLN A 359 15.69 -24.49 8.07
N LYS A 360 16.34 -24.42 6.92
CA LYS A 360 17.80 -24.17 6.79
C LYS A 360 18.18 -22.70 6.96
N VAL A 361 17.25 -21.78 6.76
CA VAL A 361 17.39 -20.33 6.99
C VAL A 361 16.15 -19.82 7.72
N LEU A 362 16.19 -18.61 8.24
CA LEU A 362 15.02 -18.00 8.87
C LEU A 362 13.96 -17.63 7.83
N ASP A 363 14.38 -17.00 6.73
CA ASP A 363 13.52 -16.65 5.59
C ASP A 363 14.38 -16.45 4.33
N LEU A 364 13.77 -16.68 3.15
CA LEU A 364 14.38 -16.42 1.86
C LEU A 364 13.31 -16.16 0.80
N GLY A 365 13.45 -15.04 0.09
CA GLY A 365 12.56 -14.66 -1.02
C GLY A 365 13.32 -14.36 -2.29
N VAL A 366 12.70 -14.67 -3.44
CA VAL A 366 13.21 -14.40 -4.79
C VAL A 366 12.28 -13.46 -5.53
N PHE A 367 12.81 -12.35 -6.03
CA PHE A 367 12.03 -11.24 -6.60
C PHE A 367 12.59 -10.81 -7.96
N PRO A 368 11.88 -11.07 -9.08
CA PRO A 368 12.22 -10.51 -10.36
C PRO A 368 11.69 -9.06 -10.48
N TYR A 369 12.58 -8.10 -10.64
CA TYR A 369 12.22 -6.70 -10.89
C TYR A 369 12.43 -6.35 -12.35
N SER A 370 11.38 -5.92 -13.03
CA SER A 370 11.43 -5.46 -14.39
C SER A 370 11.54 -3.94 -14.42
N ARG A 371 12.63 -3.40 -14.98
CA ARG A 371 12.82 -1.97 -15.27
C ARG A 371 12.97 -1.79 -16.78
N THR A 372 12.84 -0.59 -17.30
CA THR A 372 12.81 -0.33 -18.76
C THR A 372 14.08 -0.79 -19.47
N ASP A 373 15.25 -0.45 -18.93
CA ASP A 373 16.54 -0.66 -19.60
C ASP A 373 17.19 -1.99 -19.22
N TYR A 374 17.16 -2.33 -17.94
CA TYR A 374 17.66 -3.59 -17.37
C TYR A 374 16.72 -4.08 -16.29
N GLY A 375 16.55 -5.37 -16.18
CA GLY A 375 15.90 -6.01 -15.05
C GLY A 375 16.88 -6.38 -13.95
N LEU A 376 16.34 -6.76 -12.80
CA LEU A 376 17.05 -7.26 -11.64
C LEU A 376 16.37 -8.55 -11.16
N PHE A 377 17.11 -9.63 -11.05
CA PHE A 377 16.68 -10.84 -10.36
C PHE A 377 17.30 -10.81 -8.97
N MET A 378 16.51 -10.56 -7.95
CA MET A 378 16.97 -10.31 -6.59
C MET A 378 16.59 -11.44 -5.66
N VAL A 379 17.41 -11.67 -4.67
CA VAL A 379 17.20 -12.58 -3.54
C VAL A 379 17.45 -11.82 -2.25
N GLU A 380 16.57 -11.98 -1.29
CA GLU A 380 16.74 -11.51 0.07
C GLU A 380 16.67 -12.69 1.01
N ALA A 381 17.61 -12.80 1.97
CA ALA A 381 17.65 -13.93 2.87
C ALA A 381 18.12 -13.55 4.28
N TYR A 382 17.51 -14.20 5.27
CA TYR A 382 17.71 -13.95 6.69
C TYR A 382 18.32 -15.17 7.39
N PRO A 383 19.40 -15.00 8.18
CA PRO A 383 20.06 -16.09 8.86
C PRO A 383 19.28 -16.53 10.12
N LYS A 384 19.40 -17.80 10.45
CA LYS A 384 19.01 -18.33 11.76
C LYS A 384 19.95 -17.81 12.86
N GLN A 385 19.56 -18.02 14.11
CA GLN A 385 20.40 -17.66 15.25
C GLN A 385 21.78 -18.33 15.18
N GLY A 386 22.82 -17.51 15.10
CA GLY A 386 24.22 -17.97 15.04
C GLY A 386 24.69 -18.45 13.67
N GLN A 387 23.83 -18.40 12.65
CA GLN A 387 24.20 -18.70 11.27
C GLN A 387 24.88 -17.49 10.62
N SER A 388 25.95 -17.70 9.87
CA SER A 388 26.61 -16.63 9.13
C SER A 388 25.91 -16.32 7.82
N LEU A 389 26.00 -15.06 7.37
CA LEU A 389 25.45 -14.64 6.07
C LEU A 389 26.10 -15.38 4.89
N GLN A 390 27.38 -15.82 5.05
CA GLN A 390 28.08 -16.61 4.06
C GLN A 390 27.49 -18.04 3.93
N GLU A 391 27.09 -18.66 5.03
CA GLU A 391 26.37 -19.95 5.00
C GLU A 391 25.02 -19.81 4.30
N VAL A 392 24.27 -18.75 4.57
CA VAL A 392 22.98 -18.46 3.89
C VAL A 392 23.18 -18.29 2.39
N ARG A 393 24.20 -17.51 1.97
CA ARG A 393 24.58 -17.37 0.56
C ARG A 393 24.84 -18.74 -0.07
N ASP A 394 25.64 -19.58 0.56
CA ASP A 394 26.09 -20.88 0.01
C ASP A 394 24.89 -21.85 -0.13
N ILE A 395 23.95 -21.83 0.81
CA ILE A 395 22.69 -22.57 0.73
C ILE A 395 21.92 -22.13 -0.52
N PHE A 396 21.72 -20.83 -0.73
CA PHE A 396 21.00 -20.34 -1.91
C PHE A 396 21.72 -20.65 -3.22
N LEU A 397 23.03 -20.49 -3.28
CA LEU A 397 23.81 -20.81 -4.49
C LEU A 397 23.75 -22.29 -4.88
N ALA A 398 23.53 -23.18 -3.91
CA ALA A 398 23.29 -24.62 -4.19
C ALA A 398 21.95 -24.81 -4.93
N GLU A 399 20.89 -24.11 -4.54
CA GLU A 399 19.62 -24.17 -5.25
C GLU A 399 19.70 -23.55 -6.65
N MET A 400 20.47 -22.48 -6.80
CA MET A 400 20.78 -21.91 -8.11
C MET A 400 21.53 -22.90 -9.03
N ALA A 401 22.39 -23.75 -8.48
CA ALA A 401 23.06 -24.81 -9.25
C ALA A 401 22.07 -25.88 -9.72
N LYS A 402 21.10 -26.27 -8.89
CA LYS A 402 20.00 -27.19 -9.30
C LYS A 402 19.17 -26.58 -10.43
N LEU A 403 18.78 -25.29 -10.31
CA LEU A 403 18.05 -24.58 -11.36
C LEU A 403 18.81 -24.62 -12.69
N ARG A 404 20.09 -24.25 -12.71
CA ARG A 404 20.92 -24.26 -13.93
C ARG A 404 21.17 -25.66 -14.46
N GLY A 405 21.26 -26.66 -13.60
CA GLY A 405 21.36 -28.06 -13.94
C GLY A 405 20.08 -28.71 -14.45
N GLY A 406 18.92 -28.07 -14.22
CA GLY A 406 17.63 -28.64 -14.56
C GLY A 406 17.18 -29.73 -13.58
N ASP A 407 17.63 -29.68 -12.34
CA ASP A 407 17.25 -30.65 -11.31
C ASP A 407 15.92 -30.26 -10.64
N PHE A 408 14.88 -30.28 -11.45
CA PHE A 408 13.47 -30.07 -11.08
C PHE A 408 12.56 -30.74 -12.11
N SER A 409 11.29 -30.95 -11.81
CA SER A 409 10.35 -31.63 -12.71
C SER A 409 9.76 -30.72 -13.78
N GLU A 410 9.25 -31.30 -14.87
CA GLU A 410 8.46 -30.57 -15.89
C GLU A 410 7.12 -30.14 -15.32
N GLU A 411 6.53 -30.96 -14.42
CA GLU A 411 5.27 -30.68 -13.73
C GLU A 411 5.36 -29.39 -12.89
N LEU A 412 6.50 -29.09 -12.29
CA LEU A 412 6.70 -27.83 -11.55
C LEU A 412 6.60 -26.61 -12.48
N VAL A 413 7.15 -26.72 -13.71
CA VAL A 413 7.04 -25.63 -14.70
C VAL A 413 5.59 -25.45 -15.14
N GLU A 414 4.87 -26.55 -15.41
CA GLU A 414 3.45 -26.47 -15.78
C GLU A 414 2.59 -25.91 -14.64
N ALA A 415 2.85 -26.31 -13.41
CA ALA A 415 2.19 -25.75 -12.22
C ALA A 415 2.50 -24.26 -12.03
N ALA A 416 3.76 -23.83 -12.23
CA ALA A 416 4.16 -22.41 -12.18
C ALA A 416 3.38 -21.58 -13.22
N LYS A 417 3.26 -22.08 -14.46
CA LYS A 417 2.47 -21.39 -15.50
C LYS A 417 0.98 -21.33 -15.14
N ALA A 418 0.41 -22.41 -14.60
CA ALA A 418 -1.01 -22.44 -14.20
C ALA A 418 -1.29 -21.42 -13.07
N ASN A 419 -0.42 -21.37 -12.06
CA ASN A 419 -0.52 -20.40 -10.97
C ASN A 419 -0.29 -18.96 -11.45
N TRP A 420 0.68 -18.73 -12.33
CA TRP A 420 0.90 -17.42 -12.96
C TRP A 420 -0.36 -16.97 -13.74
N LYS A 421 -0.96 -17.85 -14.54
CA LYS A 421 -2.23 -17.57 -15.24
C LYS A 421 -3.35 -17.22 -14.27
N LEU A 422 -3.49 -17.96 -13.16
CA LEU A 422 -4.47 -17.66 -12.11
C LEU A 422 -4.25 -16.26 -11.50
N GLN A 423 -3.00 -15.88 -11.25
CA GLN A 423 -2.67 -14.52 -10.78
C GLN A 423 -3.06 -13.46 -11.81
N GLN A 424 -2.80 -13.71 -13.10
CA GLN A 424 -3.23 -12.79 -14.16
C GLN A 424 -4.76 -12.64 -14.18
N MET A 425 -5.52 -13.73 -14.04
CA MET A 425 -6.99 -13.68 -13.97
C MET A 425 -7.47 -12.83 -12.79
N ARG A 426 -6.84 -12.98 -11.61
CA ARG A 426 -7.14 -12.16 -10.43
C ARG A 426 -6.85 -10.68 -10.67
N ALA A 427 -5.72 -10.36 -11.28
CA ALA A 427 -5.33 -8.98 -11.58
C ALA A 427 -6.33 -8.28 -12.52
N LEU A 428 -6.92 -9.02 -13.48
CA LEU A 428 -7.93 -8.46 -14.41
C LEU A 428 -9.24 -8.04 -13.74
N THR A 429 -9.52 -8.46 -12.51
CA THR A 429 -10.71 -8.03 -11.77
C THR A 429 -10.57 -6.65 -11.13
N SER A 430 -9.34 -6.11 -11.04
CA SER A 430 -9.03 -4.83 -10.41
C SER A 430 -8.82 -3.72 -11.44
N ASN A 431 -9.57 -2.61 -11.32
CA ASN A 431 -9.36 -1.43 -12.16
C ASN A 431 -7.94 -0.89 -12.04
N ARG A 432 -7.37 -0.93 -10.83
CA ARG A 432 -5.99 -0.53 -10.56
C ARG A 432 -5.01 -1.38 -11.38
N SER A 433 -5.06 -2.70 -11.25
CA SER A 433 -4.14 -3.60 -11.96
C SER A 433 -4.32 -3.54 -13.48
N ARG A 434 -5.54 -3.29 -13.97
CA ARG A 434 -5.80 -3.07 -15.40
C ARG A 434 -5.09 -1.80 -15.89
N ALA A 435 -5.20 -0.70 -15.15
CA ALA A 435 -4.58 0.57 -15.50
C ALA A 435 -3.05 0.57 -15.33
N ASP A 436 -2.52 -0.13 -14.31
CA ASP A 436 -1.08 -0.33 -14.10
C ASP A 436 -0.40 -0.94 -15.35
N ARG A 437 -1.04 -1.92 -16.00
CA ARG A 437 -0.52 -2.53 -17.24
C ARG A 437 -0.38 -1.53 -18.37
N PHE A 438 -1.26 -0.54 -18.46
CA PHE A 438 -1.15 0.52 -19.46
C PHE A 438 0.03 1.43 -19.16
N VAL A 439 0.23 1.77 -17.87
CA VAL A 439 1.39 2.53 -17.41
C VAL A 439 2.68 1.80 -17.79
N ASP A 440 2.78 0.51 -17.46
CA ASP A 440 3.96 -0.32 -17.75
C ASP A 440 4.25 -0.37 -19.26
N SER A 441 3.24 -0.66 -20.08
CA SER A 441 3.38 -0.69 -21.54
C SER A 441 3.85 0.66 -22.09
N PHE A 442 3.25 1.75 -21.62
CA PHE A 442 3.63 3.10 -22.05
C PHE A 442 5.07 3.43 -21.64
N ILE A 443 5.44 3.27 -20.38
CA ILE A 443 6.76 3.64 -19.84
C ILE A 443 7.85 2.80 -20.49
N ASN A 444 7.64 1.49 -20.58
CA ASN A 444 8.59 0.56 -21.18
C ASN A 444 8.67 0.73 -22.71
N GLY A 445 7.73 1.43 -23.33
CA GLY A 445 7.68 1.62 -24.79
C GLY A 445 7.40 0.33 -25.55
N THR A 446 6.74 -0.64 -24.90
CA THR A 446 6.24 -1.86 -25.54
C THR A 446 4.96 -1.57 -26.32
N THR A 447 4.64 -2.39 -27.29
CA THR A 447 3.34 -2.31 -27.97
C THR A 447 2.28 -3.07 -27.19
N TRP A 448 1.03 -2.58 -27.18
CA TRP A 448 -0.06 -3.29 -26.52
C TRP A 448 -0.28 -4.70 -27.09
N ALA A 449 -0.01 -4.90 -28.38
CA ALA A 449 -0.02 -6.24 -28.96
C ALA A 449 1.02 -7.18 -28.34
N SER A 450 2.20 -6.68 -27.97
CA SER A 450 3.19 -7.46 -27.23
C SER A 450 2.71 -7.83 -25.83
N GLU A 451 2.05 -6.89 -25.13
CA GLU A 451 1.49 -7.15 -23.79
C GLU A 451 0.38 -8.20 -23.83
N VAL A 452 -0.55 -8.10 -24.79
CA VAL A 452 -1.60 -9.10 -25.00
C VAL A 452 -0.99 -10.47 -25.32
N GLY A 453 0.06 -10.52 -26.14
CA GLY A 453 0.75 -11.76 -26.51
C GLY A 453 1.64 -12.34 -25.40
N LYS A 454 1.83 -11.67 -24.27
CA LYS A 454 2.66 -12.16 -23.16
C LYS A 454 2.13 -13.48 -22.59
N MET A 455 0.81 -13.61 -22.46
CA MET A 455 0.18 -14.84 -21.99
C MET A 455 0.62 -16.06 -22.84
N ASP A 456 0.53 -15.95 -24.18
CA ASP A 456 0.91 -17.05 -25.06
C ASP A 456 2.40 -17.38 -24.98
N ARG A 457 3.27 -16.35 -24.87
CA ARG A 457 4.72 -16.55 -24.72
C ARG A 457 5.08 -17.23 -23.41
N VAL A 458 4.47 -16.81 -22.30
CA VAL A 458 4.71 -17.42 -20.98
C VAL A 458 4.19 -18.86 -20.94
N MET A 459 3.00 -19.11 -21.47
CA MET A 459 2.44 -20.48 -21.55
C MET A 459 3.25 -21.43 -22.45
N ALA A 460 4.02 -20.91 -23.40
CA ALA A 460 4.91 -21.69 -24.26
C ALA A 460 6.27 -22.04 -23.62
N ILE A 461 6.61 -21.46 -22.48
CA ILE A 461 7.91 -21.71 -21.79
C ILE A 461 7.98 -23.17 -21.39
N THR A 462 9.12 -23.82 -21.72
CA THR A 462 9.44 -25.19 -21.35
C THR A 462 10.49 -25.23 -20.26
N LYS A 463 10.69 -26.39 -19.64
CA LYS A 463 11.80 -26.63 -18.71
C LYS A 463 13.15 -26.29 -19.35
N ALA A 464 13.37 -26.65 -20.61
CA ALA A 464 14.60 -26.34 -21.33
C ALA A 464 14.83 -24.83 -21.47
N ASP A 465 13.75 -24.06 -21.68
CA ASP A 465 13.83 -22.59 -21.74
C ASP A 465 14.18 -21.98 -20.37
N VAL A 466 13.62 -22.51 -19.28
CA VAL A 466 13.96 -22.10 -17.90
C VAL A 466 15.44 -22.33 -17.63
N VAL A 467 15.96 -23.53 -17.96
CA VAL A 467 17.38 -23.86 -17.77
C VAL A 467 18.28 -22.97 -18.65
N ALA A 468 17.91 -22.77 -19.92
CA ALA A 468 18.68 -21.92 -20.83
C ALA A 468 18.72 -20.47 -20.35
N TRP A 469 17.60 -19.92 -19.90
CA TRP A 469 17.50 -18.58 -19.36
C TRP A 469 18.34 -18.39 -18.08
N ALA A 470 18.23 -19.35 -17.14
CA ALA A 470 19.02 -19.34 -15.91
C ALA A 470 20.53 -19.38 -16.19
N ASN A 471 20.97 -20.25 -17.09
CA ASN A 471 22.38 -20.31 -17.48
C ASN A 471 22.87 -19.04 -18.19
N LYS A 472 21.99 -18.37 -18.94
CA LYS A 472 22.33 -17.13 -19.64
C LYS A 472 22.49 -15.94 -18.72
N TYR A 473 21.59 -15.77 -17.74
CA TYR A 473 21.47 -14.57 -16.94
C TYR A 473 21.90 -14.75 -15.48
N LEU A 474 21.70 -15.91 -14.89
CA LEU A 474 21.94 -16.22 -13.48
C LEU A 474 23.17 -17.10 -13.31
N GLY A 475 24.30 -16.66 -13.83
CA GLY A 475 25.56 -17.40 -13.76
C GLY A 475 26.18 -17.41 -12.37
N GLU A 476 27.25 -18.21 -12.21
CA GLU A 476 27.94 -18.40 -10.93
C GLU A 476 28.76 -17.20 -10.47
N ASN A 477 29.14 -16.31 -11.38
CA ASN A 477 30.09 -15.23 -11.08
C ASN A 477 29.60 -13.83 -11.51
N ASN A 478 28.40 -13.71 -12.10
CA ASN A 478 27.90 -12.47 -12.67
C ASN A 478 26.86 -11.76 -11.77
N TYR A 479 27.05 -11.84 -10.45
CA TYR A 479 26.14 -11.24 -9.47
C TYR A 479 26.85 -10.25 -8.55
N ALA A 480 26.03 -9.47 -7.84
CA ALA A 480 26.45 -8.67 -6.71
C ALA A 480 25.76 -9.16 -5.44
N ILE A 481 26.42 -9.02 -4.30
CA ILE A 481 25.90 -9.35 -2.98
C ILE A 481 26.21 -8.24 -1.99
N VAL A 482 25.23 -7.93 -1.15
CA VAL A 482 25.35 -7.01 -0.03
C VAL A 482 25.08 -7.80 1.26
N TYR A 483 26.01 -7.75 2.18
CA TYR A 483 25.82 -8.22 3.54
C TYR A 483 25.41 -7.05 4.41
N LYS A 484 24.20 -7.08 4.96
CA LYS A 484 23.70 -6.08 5.86
C LYS A 484 23.89 -6.56 7.30
N HIS A 485 24.57 -5.76 8.10
CA HIS A 485 24.86 -6.03 9.51
C HIS A 485 24.02 -5.14 10.43
N ASN A 486 23.60 -5.72 11.56
CA ASN A 486 23.03 -4.92 12.64
C ASN A 486 24.11 -4.01 13.24
N GLY A 487 23.80 -2.75 13.40
CA GLY A 487 24.72 -1.77 13.99
C GLY A 487 24.53 -0.37 13.44
N LYS A 488 25.34 0.53 13.94
CA LYS A 488 25.35 1.92 13.48
C LYS A 488 26.25 2.05 12.27
N ASP A 489 25.76 2.71 11.23
CA ASP A 489 26.60 3.06 10.07
C ASP A 489 27.71 4.02 10.53
N PRO A 490 28.99 3.63 10.37
CA PRO A 490 30.12 4.47 10.77
C PRO A 490 30.25 5.75 9.96
N ASP A 491 29.69 5.78 8.76
CA ASP A 491 29.76 6.92 7.85
C ASP A 491 28.44 7.74 7.79
N GLU A 492 27.53 7.46 8.71
CA GLU A 492 26.23 8.09 8.76
C GLU A 492 26.33 9.61 8.93
N LYS A 493 25.79 10.35 7.96
CA LYS A 493 25.69 11.82 8.01
C LYS A 493 24.22 12.23 8.05
N LYS A 494 23.85 12.99 9.06
CA LYS A 494 22.51 13.59 9.15
C LYS A 494 22.44 14.83 8.26
N ILE A 495 21.36 14.98 7.48
CA ILE A 495 21.02 16.27 6.88
C ILE A 495 20.41 17.14 7.97
N GLU A 496 21.08 18.26 8.29
CA GLU A 496 20.52 19.29 9.16
C GLU A 496 19.85 20.34 8.28
N ALA A 497 18.57 20.57 8.53
CA ALA A 497 17.80 21.61 7.89
C ALA A 497 17.85 22.90 8.72
N PRO A 498 17.94 24.09 8.10
CA PRO A 498 17.78 25.36 8.81
C PRO A 498 16.37 25.48 9.39
N ARG A 499 16.20 26.19 10.47
CA ARG A 499 14.87 26.45 11.06
C ARG A 499 14.04 27.31 10.13
N ILE A 500 12.77 26.93 9.94
CA ILE A 500 11.79 27.67 9.16
C ILE A 500 10.73 28.32 10.07
N THR A 501 10.16 29.42 9.60
CA THR A 501 9.00 30.07 10.23
C THR A 501 7.73 29.31 9.85
N PRO A 502 6.86 28.92 10.80
CA PRO A 502 5.60 28.26 10.49
C PRO A 502 4.76 29.09 9.53
N ILE A 503 4.27 28.48 8.46
CA ILE A 503 3.50 29.16 7.41
C ILE A 503 2.05 29.44 7.83
N VAL A 504 1.41 30.40 7.16
CA VAL A 504 -0.03 30.64 7.30
C VAL A 504 -0.80 29.62 6.47
N THR A 505 -1.74 28.91 7.07
CA THR A 505 -2.47 27.80 6.39
C THR A 505 -3.68 28.25 5.59
N ASN A 506 -4.21 29.47 5.81
CA ASN A 506 -5.37 30.04 5.09
C ASN A 506 -6.50 29.00 4.84
N ARG A 507 -6.78 28.16 5.83
CA ARG A 507 -7.65 26.98 5.70
C ARG A 507 -9.10 27.33 5.37
N ASP A 508 -9.55 28.57 5.72
CA ASP A 508 -10.85 29.14 5.44
C ASP A 508 -10.95 29.78 4.05
N LYS A 509 -9.86 29.78 3.28
CA LYS A 509 -9.80 30.38 1.96
C LYS A 509 -9.99 29.33 0.86
N GLN A 510 -10.56 29.78 -0.23
CA GLN A 510 -10.82 28.99 -1.44
C GLN A 510 -10.56 29.86 -2.66
N SER A 511 -9.95 29.29 -3.70
CA SER A 511 -9.84 29.92 -5.01
C SER A 511 -11.19 29.95 -5.74
N ALA A 512 -11.31 30.84 -6.72
CA ALA A 512 -12.48 30.86 -7.61
C ALA A 512 -12.61 29.54 -8.39
N PHE A 513 -11.50 28.91 -8.75
CA PHE A 513 -11.48 27.61 -9.43
C PHE A 513 -12.11 26.50 -8.59
N LEU A 514 -11.76 26.42 -7.30
CA LEU A 514 -12.36 25.45 -6.39
C LEU A 514 -13.86 25.70 -6.23
N GLN A 515 -14.27 26.96 -6.10
CA GLN A 515 -15.70 27.31 -5.99
C GLN A 515 -16.47 26.91 -7.25
N GLU A 516 -15.91 27.06 -8.45
CA GLU A 516 -16.51 26.61 -9.71
C GLU A 516 -16.66 25.08 -9.76
N ILE A 517 -15.63 24.33 -9.34
CA ILE A 517 -15.70 22.87 -9.26
C ILE A 517 -16.76 22.41 -8.25
N ALA A 518 -16.80 23.05 -7.08
CA ALA A 518 -17.80 22.74 -6.03
C ALA A 518 -19.23 23.06 -6.47
N ALA A 519 -19.42 24.09 -7.28
CA ALA A 519 -20.73 24.48 -7.82
C ALA A 519 -21.17 23.63 -9.02
N SER A 520 -20.32 22.71 -9.52
CA SER A 520 -20.69 21.82 -10.61
C SER A 520 -21.72 20.79 -10.14
N GLU A 521 -22.70 20.50 -11.00
CA GLU A 521 -23.78 19.56 -10.73
C GLU A 521 -23.68 18.33 -11.68
N PRO A 522 -22.74 17.40 -11.47
CA PRO A 522 -22.69 16.18 -12.26
C PRO A 522 -23.92 15.30 -12.00
N ALA A 523 -24.28 14.46 -12.97
CA ALA A 523 -25.39 13.53 -12.81
C ALA A 523 -25.19 12.67 -11.53
N PRO A 524 -26.20 12.57 -10.65
CA PRO A 524 -26.01 11.86 -9.37
C PRO A 524 -25.80 10.36 -9.59
N ILE A 525 -24.92 9.77 -8.77
CA ILE A 525 -24.78 8.31 -8.65
C ILE A 525 -25.58 7.88 -7.42
N GLU A 526 -26.50 6.94 -7.62
CA GLU A 526 -27.27 6.39 -6.51
C GLU A 526 -26.45 5.40 -5.70
N PRO A 527 -26.49 5.48 -4.36
CA PRO A 527 -25.78 4.52 -3.51
C PRO A 527 -26.41 3.14 -3.63
N VAL A 528 -25.57 2.12 -3.60
CA VAL A 528 -26.01 0.72 -3.57
C VAL A 528 -25.37 0.03 -2.37
N PHE A 529 -26.21 -0.38 -1.42
CA PHE A 529 -25.81 -1.16 -0.26
C PHE A 529 -26.21 -2.62 -0.45
N PRO A 530 -25.45 -3.60 0.09
CA PRO A 530 -25.82 -5.00 0.00
C PRO A 530 -27.23 -5.26 0.59
N ASP A 531 -28.04 -5.98 -0.16
CA ASP A 531 -29.28 -6.60 0.31
C ASP A 531 -28.98 -8.08 0.62
N PHE A 532 -28.68 -8.38 1.86
CA PHE A 532 -28.26 -9.72 2.26
C PHE A 532 -29.29 -10.82 1.92
N SER A 533 -30.54 -10.47 1.72
CA SER A 533 -31.59 -11.41 1.32
C SER A 533 -31.57 -11.77 -0.17
N LYS A 534 -30.85 -10.98 -1.00
CA LYS A 534 -30.78 -11.17 -2.47
C LYS A 534 -29.36 -11.42 -2.96
N ASP A 535 -28.38 -10.78 -2.31
CA ASP A 535 -27.00 -10.78 -2.79
C ASP A 535 -26.19 -11.99 -2.34
N MET A 536 -26.75 -12.80 -1.40
CA MET A 536 -26.16 -14.04 -0.91
C MET A 536 -27.25 -15.00 -0.42
N SER A 537 -26.88 -16.26 -0.19
CA SER A 537 -27.73 -17.25 0.45
C SER A 537 -27.14 -17.70 1.79
N VAL A 538 -28.01 -18.03 2.74
CA VAL A 538 -27.65 -18.68 4.00
C VAL A 538 -28.20 -20.10 3.94
N LEU A 539 -27.29 -21.09 3.85
CA LEU A 539 -27.64 -22.51 3.78
C LEU A 539 -27.37 -23.19 5.12
N ASN A 540 -27.87 -24.38 5.30
CA ASN A 540 -27.56 -25.24 6.44
C ASN A 540 -26.87 -26.52 5.97
N TYR A 541 -25.68 -26.76 6.51
CA TYR A 541 -24.96 -28.01 6.29
C TYR A 541 -24.79 -28.76 7.64
N ASN A 542 -25.62 -29.77 7.90
CA ASN A 542 -25.58 -30.57 9.11
C ASN A 542 -25.58 -29.79 10.44
N GLY A 543 -26.22 -28.61 10.45
CA GLY A 543 -26.29 -27.70 11.59
C GLY A 543 -25.32 -26.52 11.54
N LEU A 544 -24.38 -26.53 10.63
CA LEU A 544 -23.48 -25.40 10.39
C LEU A 544 -24.13 -24.34 9.46
N GLU A 545 -23.89 -23.09 9.73
CA GLU A 545 -24.28 -21.96 8.87
C GLU A 545 -23.33 -21.84 7.69
N VAL A 546 -23.85 -21.91 6.47
CA VAL A 546 -23.08 -21.73 5.22
C VAL A 546 -23.50 -20.43 4.56
N LEU A 547 -22.59 -19.49 4.47
CA LEU A 547 -22.75 -18.23 3.76
C LEU A 547 -22.25 -18.43 2.31
N TYR A 548 -23.18 -18.38 1.37
CA TYR A 548 -22.91 -18.69 -0.03
C TYR A 548 -23.13 -17.46 -0.91
N LYS A 549 -22.18 -17.25 -1.84
CA LYS A 549 -22.33 -16.30 -2.94
C LYS A 549 -21.72 -16.88 -4.22
N HIS A 550 -22.53 -16.95 -5.27
CA HIS A 550 -22.05 -17.40 -6.58
C HIS A 550 -21.08 -16.39 -7.22
N ASN A 551 -20.02 -16.90 -7.83
CA ASN A 551 -19.08 -16.13 -8.66
C ASN A 551 -19.44 -16.34 -10.14
N ASP A 552 -20.06 -15.35 -10.76
CA ASP A 552 -20.44 -15.34 -12.18
C ASP A 552 -19.40 -14.66 -13.10
N LYS A 553 -18.27 -14.22 -12.54
CA LYS A 553 -17.24 -13.43 -13.23
C LYS A 553 -16.12 -14.30 -13.80
N ASN A 554 -15.72 -15.33 -13.06
CA ASN A 554 -14.59 -16.20 -13.40
C ASN A 554 -14.63 -17.49 -12.59
N ASP A 555 -13.68 -18.40 -12.88
CA ASP A 555 -13.58 -19.71 -12.25
C ASP A 555 -12.84 -19.73 -10.92
N ILE A 556 -12.61 -18.59 -10.28
CA ILE A 556 -11.90 -18.49 -9.01
C ILE A 556 -12.87 -18.79 -7.85
N ALA A 557 -12.44 -19.64 -6.93
CA ALA A 557 -13.18 -19.93 -5.72
C ALA A 557 -12.39 -19.61 -4.45
N GLN A 558 -13.12 -19.21 -3.42
CA GLN A 558 -12.67 -19.05 -2.04
C GLN A 558 -13.65 -19.78 -1.14
N LEU A 559 -13.15 -20.76 -0.36
CA LEU A 559 -13.89 -21.47 0.67
C LEU A 559 -13.20 -21.26 2.01
N SER A 560 -13.93 -20.83 3.03
CA SER A 560 -13.35 -20.58 4.36
C SER A 560 -14.17 -21.23 5.45
N LEU A 561 -13.49 -21.87 6.41
CA LEU A 561 -14.06 -22.37 7.65
C LEU A 561 -13.65 -21.39 8.77
N ARG A 562 -14.63 -20.75 9.42
CA ARG A 562 -14.40 -19.70 10.41
C ARG A 562 -14.97 -20.10 11.78
N SER A 563 -14.09 -20.25 12.74
CA SER A 563 -14.42 -20.49 14.15
C SER A 563 -14.38 -19.19 14.96
N ASP A 564 -15.26 -19.05 15.95
CA ASP A 564 -15.28 -17.94 16.92
C ASP A 564 -14.27 -18.13 18.07
N LEU A 565 -13.32 -19.05 17.93
CA LEU A 565 -12.17 -19.21 18.82
C LEU A 565 -10.94 -18.53 18.24
N GLY A 566 -10.21 -17.80 19.06
CA GLY A 566 -8.97 -17.12 18.69
C GLY A 566 -7.92 -17.18 19.79
N THR A 567 -6.83 -16.44 19.63
CA THR A 567 -5.69 -16.42 20.58
C THR A 567 -6.09 -15.93 21.97
N ASP A 568 -7.11 -15.12 22.10
CA ASP A 568 -7.66 -14.67 23.40
C ASP A 568 -8.28 -15.82 24.21
N SER A 569 -8.81 -16.84 23.52
CA SER A 569 -9.36 -18.07 24.14
C SER A 569 -8.31 -19.17 24.26
N ASN A 570 -7.38 -19.26 23.34
CA ASN A 570 -6.32 -20.27 23.31
C ASN A 570 -5.04 -19.70 22.65
N PRO A 571 -4.02 -19.32 23.43
CA PRO A 571 -2.81 -18.70 22.89
C PRO A 571 -1.98 -19.64 21.99
N TYR A 572 -2.16 -20.96 22.05
CA TYR A 572 -1.51 -21.92 21.14
C TYR A 572 -1.92 -21.69 19.68
N LEU A 573 -3.11 -21.14 19.44
CA LEU A 573 -3.57 -20.79 18.09
C LEU A 573 -2.69 -19.74 17.41
N GLY A 574 -1.88 -18.99 18.15
CA GLY A 574 -0.89 -18.08 17.59
C GLY A 574 0.31 -18.78 16.92
N LEU A 575 0.61 -20.02 17.31
CA LEU A 575 1.73 -20.81 16.78
C LEU A 575 1.27 -22.00 15.93
N ALA A 576 0.17 -22.62 16.28
CA ALA A 576 -0.31 -23.86 15.70
C ALA A 576 -0.50 -23.81 14.16
N PRO A 577 -1.02 -22.73 13.54
CA PRO A 577 -1.08 -22.61 12.08
C PRO A 577 0.30 -22.65 11.41
N SER A 578 1.28 -21.97 11.98
CA SER A 578 2.67 -21.99 11.46
C SER A 578 3.29 -23.37 11.56
N TYR A 579 3.05 -24.07 12.68
CA TYR A 579 3.54 -25.45 12.86
C TYR A 579 2.92 -26.42 11.83
N LEU A 580 1.62 -26.28 11.53
CA LEU A 580 0.93 -27.12 10.55
C LEU A 580 1.56 -27.06 9.16
N ASN A 581 2.09 -25.91 8.76
CA ASN A 581 2.70 -25.73 7.44
C ASN A 581 3.95 -26.58 7.20
N TYR A 582 4.56 -27.12 8.24
CA TYR A 582 5.74 -28.00 8.17
C TYR A 582 5.43 -29.48 8.32
N LEU A 583 4.16 -29.84 8.50
CA LEU A 583 3.79 -31.21 8.80
C LEU A 583 3.26 -31.96 7.58
N GLY A 584 3.57 -33.24 7.53
CA GLY A 584 2.90 -34.23 6.68
C GLY A 584 1.90 -35.06 7.48
N THR A 585 1.34 -36.07 6.77
CA THR A 585 0.50 -37.13 7.34
C THR A 585 1.26 -38.48 7.33
N ASP A 586 0.59 -39.56 7.75
CA ASP A 586 1.18 -40.90 7.61
C ASP A 586 1.33 -41.36 6.15
N THR A 587 0.61 -40.72 5.22
CA THR A 587 0.54 -41.11 3.80
C THR A 587 1.23 -40.14 2.86
N LYS A 588 1.41 -38.89 3.25
CA LYS A 588 1.99 -37.81 2.44
C LYS A 588 3.01 -37.01 3.23
N SER A 589 4.15 -36.78 2.65
CA SER A 589 5.08 -35.80 3.21
C SER A 589 4.53 -34.38 3.05
N GLN A 590 5.11 -33.43 3.76
CA GLN A 590 4.74 -32.03 3.58
C GLN A 590 5.05 -31.54 2.16
N ALA A 591 6.19 -31.98 1.57
CA ALA A 591 6.56 -31.66 0.19
C ALA A 591 5.53 -32.21 -0.82
N ASP A 592 4.99 -33.43 -0.59
CA ASP A 592 3.93 -33.99 -1.44
C ASP A 592 2.67 -33.14 -1.37
N ILE A 593 2.26 -32.72 -0.17
CA ILE A 593 1.08 -31.86 0.06
C ILE A 593 1.26 -30.52 -0.66
N ALA A 594 2.41 -29.87 -0.49
CA ALA A 594 2.72 -28.59 -1.12
C ALA A 594 2.71 -28.70 -2.66
N THR A 595 3.36 -29.74 -3.18
CA THR A 595 3.42 -30.00 -4.64
C THR A 595 2.05 -30.29 -5.23
N GLU A 596 1.23 -31.10 -4.53
CA GLU A 596 -0.12 -31.42 -4.98
C GLU A 596 -1.02 -30.17 -4.97
N MET A 597 -0.99 -29.37 -3.90
CA MET A 597 -1.75 -28.12 -3.81
C MET A 597 -1.34 -27.13 -4.90
N TYR A 598 -0.04 -26.99 -5.13
CA TYR A 598 0.48 -26.08 -6.17
C TYR A 598 0.08 -26.55 -7.57
N GLY A 599 0.13 -27.88 -7.82
CA GLY A 599 -0.33 -28.50 -9.06
C GLY A 599 -1.83 -28.32 -9.33
N LEU A 600 -2.66 -28.22 -8.29
CA LEU A 600 -4.09 -27.89 -8.38
C LEU A 600 -4.35 -26.40 -8.65
N ALA A 601 -3.33 -25.55 -8.70
CA ALA A 601 -3.46 -24.09 -8.65
C ALA A 601 -4.36 -23.64 -7.49
N CYS A 602 -4.18 -24.27 -6.34
CA CYS A 602 -4.86 -23.97 -5.08
C CYS A 602 -3.84 -23.68 -3.97
N SER A 603 -4.26 -22.89 -3.01
CA SER A 603 -3.51 -22.62 -1.79
C SER A 603 -4.41 -22.66 -0.58
N TYR A 604 -3.85 -22.93 0.58
CA TYR A 604 -4.55 -22.75 1.84
C TYR A 604 -3.82 -21.76 2.74
N SER A 605 -4.55 -21.15 3.62
CA SER A 605 -4.00 -20.33 4.70
C SER A 605 -4.82 -20.53 5.96
N PHE A 606 -4.11 -20.68 7.09
CA PHE A 606 -4.74 -20.72 8.38
C PHE A 606 -4.29 -19.50 9.19
N ARG A 607 -5.23 -18.72 9.70
CA ARG A 607 -4.94 -17.51 10.48
C ARG A 607 -5.78 -17.48 11.73
N SER A 608 -5.16 -17.12 12.85
CA SER A 608 -5.84 -16.87 14.11
C SER A 608 -5.65 -15.43 14.53
N GLY A 609 -6.76 -14.74 14.71
CA GLY A 609 -6.81 -13.43 15.35
C GLY A 609 -7.17 -13.57 16.83
N ALA A 610 -7.40 -12.43 17.49
CA ALA A 610 -7.74 -12.41 18.92
C ALA A 610 -9.01 -13.23 19.25
N ASN A 611 -10.06 -13.07 18.45
CA ASN A 611 -11.40 -13.58 18.74
C ASN A 611 -11.97 -14.53 17.68
N SER A 612 -11.20 -14.91 16.70
CA SER A 612 -11.61 -15.87 15.66
C SER A 612 -10.41 -16.47 14.95
N SER A 613 -10.61 -17.69 14.45
CA SER A 613 -9.66 -18.36 13.57
C SER A 613 -10.33 -18.74 12.26
N GLN A 614 -9.59 -18.69 11.17
CA GLN A 614 -10.12 -18.98 9.84
C GLN A 614 -9.11 -19.80 9.04
N LEU A 615 -9.58 -20.94 8.55
CA LEU A 615 -8.94 -21.71 7.48
C LEU A 615 -9.55 -21.29 6.15
N SER A 616 -8.75 -20.93 5.17
CA SER A 616 -9.20 -20.57 3.83
C SER A 616 -8.50 -21.42 2.78
N VAL A 617 -9.26 -21.95 1.84
CA VAL A 617 -8.78 -22.61 0.63
C VAL A 617 -9.16 -21.75 -0.57
N ASN A 618 -8.19 -21.39 -1.41
CA ASN A 618 -8.38 -20.48 -2.53
C ASN A 618 -7.74 -21.05 -3.79
N GLY A 619 -8.36 -20.85 -4.94
CA GLY A 619 -7.79 -21.32 -6.20
C GLY A 619 -8.81 -21.47 -7.32
N LEU A 620 -8.56 -22.41 -8.24
CA LEU A 620 -9.51 -22.77 -9.29
C LEU A 620 -10.72 -23.51 -8.71
N GLY A 621 -11.92 -23.08 -9.07
CA GLY A 621 -13.17 -23.61 -8.53
C GLY A 621 -13.34 -25.11 -8.76
N GLU A 622 -12.91 -25.62 -9.90
CA GLU A 622 -12.94 -27.06 -10.24
C GLU A 622 -12.09 -27.94 -9.30
N ASN A 623 -11.07 -27.35 -8.66
CA ASN A 623 -10.13 -28.04 -7.77
C ASN A 623 -10.38 -27.80 -6.27
N ILE A 624 -11.31 -26.90 -5.92
CA ILE A 624 -11.51 -26.46 -4.53
C ILE A 624 -11.87 -27.61 -3.59
N GLY A 625 -12.67 -28.57 -4.05
CA GLY A 625 -13.06 -29.75 -3.27
C GLY A 625 -11.89 -30.69 -3.00
N LYS A 626 -11.02 -30.91 -4.00
CA LYS A 626 -9.79 -31.71 -3.82
C LYS A 626 -8.82 -31.03 -2.87
N ALA A 627 -8.64 -29.73 -3.03
CA ALA A 627 -7.78 -28.94 -2.15
C ALA A 627 -8.30 -28.93 -0.70
N LEU A 628 -9.61 -28.80 -0.48
CA LEU A 628 -10.22 -28.90 0.84
C LEU A 628 -9.96 -30.28 1.47
N ALA A 629 -10.13 -31.38 0.68
CA ALA A 629 -9.88 -32.75 1.18
C ALA A 629 -8.42 -32.95 1.62
N ILE A 630 -7.46 -32.39 0.90
CA ILE A 630 -6.03 -32.43 1.29
C ILE A 630 -5.81 -31.71 2.63
N VAL A 631 -6.41 -30.54 2.82
CA VAL A 631 -6.25 -29.74 4.05
C VAL A 631 -6.96 -30.41 5.23
N GLU A 632 -8.14 -31.01 5.01
CA GLU A 632 -8.86 -31.78 6.03
C GLU A 632 -8.09 -33.04 6.47
N ASP A 633 -7.46 -33.74 5.51
CA ASP A 633 -6.58 -34.87 5.83
C ASP A 633 -5.38 -34.41 6.66
N LEU A 634 -4.74 -33.29 6.26
CA LEU A 634 -3.65 -32.71 7.04
C LEU A 634 -4.08 -32.34 8.45
N LEU A 635 -5.19 -31.63 8.62
CA LEU A 635 -5.68 -31.24 9.96
C LEU A 635 -6.00 -32.45 10.85
N SER A 636 -6.63 -33.47 10.27
CA SER A 636 -7.05 -34.65 11.01
C SER A 636 -5.90 -35.59 11.36
N ASN A 637 -4.98 -35.78 10.40
CA ASN A 637 -3.94 -36.80 10.41
C ASN A 637 -2.52 -36.26 10.45
N ALA A 638 -2.32 -34.95 10.70
CA ALA A 638 -1.01 -34.36 10.83
C ALA A 638 -0.17 -35.11 11.83
N LYS A 639 1.04 -35.51 11.42
CA LYS A 639 2.01 -36.24 12.21
C LYS A 639 2.87 -35.25 13.02
N ALA A 640 2.84 -35.40 14.32
CA ALA A 640 3.67 -34.62 15.22
C ALA A 640 5.15 -34.84 14.93
N ASP A 641 5.91 -33.75 14.85
CA ASP A 641 7.36 -33.73 14.70
C ASP A 641 7.99 -32.75 15.69
N GLU A 642 8.61 -33.28 16.75
CA GLU A 642 9.23 -32.45 17.78
C GLU A 642 10.53 -31.78 17.31
N THR A 643 11.16 -32.29 16.26
CA THR A 643 12.35 -31.67 15.68
C THR A 643 11.94 -30.40 14.95
N VAL A 644 10.95 -30.51 14.06
CA VAL A 644 10.35 -29.36 13.37
C VAL A 644 9.84 -28.30 14.37
N LEU A 645 9.16 -28.73 15.44
CA LEU A 645 8.69 -27.80 16.46
C LEU A 645 9.85 -27.12 17.21
N SER A 646 10.92 -27.83 17.48
CA SER A 646 12.11 -27.25 18.13
C SER A 646 12.74 -26.15 17.27
N GLU A 647 12.90 -26.41 15.97
CA GLU A 647 13.41 -25.41 15.01
C GLU A 647 12.46 -24.21 14.90
N LEU A 648 11.15 -24.46 14.75
CA LEU A 648 10.16 -23.38 14.69
C LEU A 648 10.16 -22.49 15.95
N LYS A 649 10.35 -23.08 17.13
CA LYS A 649 10.51 -22.31 18.38
C LYS A 649 11.75 -21.45 18.36
N ALA A 650 12.88 -21.99 17.89
CA ALA A 650 14.12 -21.24 17.77
C ALA A 650 13.98 -20.05 16.81
N ASP A 651 13.36 -20.28 15.65
CA ASP A 651 13.08 -19.25 14.65
C ASP A 651 12.11 -18.17 15.19
N MET A 652 11.09 -18.59 15.96
CA MET A 652 10.19 -17.65 16.60
C MET A 652 10.88 -16.81 17.69
N LEU A 653 11.75 -17.41 18.49
CA LEU A 653 12.54 -16.67 19.48
C LEU A 653 13.46 -15.63 18.78
N ARG A 654 14.04 -15.99 17.65
CA ARG A 654 14.82 -15.07 16.83
C ARG A 654 13.95 -13.94 16.28
N SER A 655 12.82 -14.26 15.65
CA SER A 655 11.89 -13.25 15.11
C SER A 655 11.36 -12.30 16.21
N ARG A 656 11.13 -12.81 17.42
CA ARG A 656 10.76 -11.98 18.58
C ARG A 656 11.86 -11.02 19.02
N ALA A 657 13.12 -11.47 18.99
CA ALA A 657 14.26 -10.60 19.27
C ALA A 657 14.38 -9.51 18.19
N ASP A 658 14.22 -9.87 16.93
CA ASP A 658 14.25 -8.94 15.80
C ASP A 658 13.10 -7.92 15.86
N ALA A 659 11.88 -8.35 16.23
CA ALA A 659 10.73 -7.47 16.41
C ALA A 659 11.00 -6.38 17.47
N LYS A 660 11.74 -6.69 18.53
CA LYS A 660 12.13 -5.71 19.56
C LYS A 660 13.16 -4.69 19.10
N MET A 661 13.83 -4.94 17.97
CA MET A 661 14.74 -3.98 17.31
C MET A 661 14.03 -3.16 16.22
N ASN A 662 12.82 -3.52 15.84
CA ASN A 662 12.04 -2.83 14.82
C ASN A 662 11.13 -1.76 15.45
N GLN A 663 11.38 -0.49 15.12
CA GLN A 663 10.64 0.64 15.69
C GLN A 663 9.13 0.55 15.44
N ARG A 664 8.71 0.12 14.25
CA ARG A 664 7.28 -0.02 13.90
C ARG A 664 6.60 -1.12 14.73
N ALA A 665 7.26 -2.26 14.89
CA ALA A 665 6.76 -3.36 15.71
C ALA A 665 6.65 -2.94 17.19
N CYS A 666 7.67 -2.28 17.73
CA CYS A 666 7.65 -1.75 19.10
C CYS A 666 6.54 -0.71 19.31
N ASN A 667 6.34 0.20 18.34
CA ASN A 667 5.26 1.18 18.41
C ASN A 667 3.87 0.52 18.40
N SER A 668 3.67 -0.48 17.55
CA SER A 668 2.41 -1.25 17.49
C SER A 668 2.16 -2.00 18.80
N ALA A 669 3.18 -2.64 19.37
CA ALA A 669 3.09 -3.32 20.65
C ALA A 669 2.77 -2.35 21.81
N LEU A 670 3.44 -1.18 21.85
CA LEU A 670 3.16 -0.14 22.86
C LEU A 670 1.71 0.39 22.74
N GLN A 671 1.22 0.64 21.53
CA GLN A 671 -0.15 1.08 21.32
C GLN A 671 -1.16 0.01 21.78
N ALA A 672 -0.92 -1.26 21.44
CA ALA A 672 -1.76 -2.37 21.91
C ALA A 672 -1.74 -2.49 23.43
N TYR A 673 -0.56 -2.38 24.05
CA TYR A 673 -0.40 -2.40 25.51
C TYR A 673 -1.19 -1.27 26.20
N VAL A 674 -1.11 -0.04 25.65
CA VAL A 674 -1.85 1.11 26.20
C VAL A 674 -3.36 0.97 26.00
N MET A 675 -3.80 0.45 24.85
CA MET A 675 -5.23 0.32 24.53
C MET A 675 -5.90 -0.87 25.23
N TYR A 676 -5.21 -1.99 25.36
CA TYR A 676 -5.82 -3.24 25.89
C TYR A 676 -5.25 -3.72 27.21
N GLY A 677 -4.10 -3.21 27.62
CA GLY A 677 -3.46 -3.50 28.90
C GLY A 677 -2.62 -4.78 28.95
N PRO A 678 -1.80 -4.90 30.01
CA PRO A 678 -0.86 -6.02 30.17
C PRO A 678 -1.53 -7.39 30.30
N ASP A 679 -2.72 -7.46 30.89
CA ASP A 679 -3.43 -8.72 31.07
C ASP A 679 -3.91 -9.30 29.74
N TYR A 680 -4.36 -8.46 28.82
CA TYR A 680 -4.71 -8.86 27.46
C TYR A 680 -3.49 -9.39 26.70
N ILE A 681 -2.38 -8.65 26.73
CA ILE A 681 -1.13 -9.04 26.05
C ILE A 681 -0.66 -10.41 26.57
N ARG A 682 -0.60 -10.60 27.89
CA ARG A 682 -0.19 -11.89 28.49
C ARG A 682 -1.12 -13.05 28.17
N ARG A 683 -2.43 -12.81 28.06
CA ARG A 683 -3.41 -13.85 27.77
C ARG A 683 -3.37 -14.29 26.31
N SER A 684 -3.17 -13.36 25.40
CA SER A 684 -3.21 -13.61 23.96
C SER A 684 -1.86 -14.00 23.34
N THR A 685 -0.78 -13.97 24.14
CA THR A 685 0.59 -14.20 23.65
C THR A 685 1.29 -15.25 24.53
N LEU A 686 1.83 -16.31 23.92
CA LEU A 686 2.71 -17.24 24.62
C LEU A 686 3.97 -16.51 25.08
N SER A 687 4.28 -16.54 26.38
CA SER A 687 5.59 -16.06 26.86
C SER A 687 6.73 -16.94 26.32
N ASN A 688 7.97 -16.46 26.36
CA ASN A 688 9.11 -17.27 25.92
C ASN A 688 9.27 -18.59 26.72
N PRO A 689 9.07 -18.62 28.06
CA PRO A 689 9.02 -19.88 28.82
C PRO A 689 7.90 -20.81 28.34
N ASP A 690 6.67 -20.28 28.11
CA ASP A 690 5.53 -21.09 27.68
C ASP A 690 5.72 -21.58 26.24
N LEU A 691 6.29 -20.77 25.35
CA LEU A 691 6.69 -21.19 24.01
C LEU A 691 7.65 -22.36 24.07
N ASN A 692 8.69 -22.29 24.89
CA ASN A 692 9.66 -23.39 25.07
C ASN A 692 9.01 -24.64 25.62
N ALA A 693 8.04 -24.53 26.52
CA ALA A 693 7.33 -25.66 27.11
C ALA A 693 6.22 -26.25 26.21
N THR A 694 5.85 -25.54 25.12
CA THR A 694 4.79 -26.01 24.20
C THR A 694 5.20 -27.32 23.52
N THR A 695 4.25 -28.24 23.40
CA THR A 695 4.41 -29.57 22.75
C THR A 695 3.63 -29.62 21.43
N SER A 696 4.03 -30.50 20.52
CA SER A 696 3.29 -30.76 19.28
C SER A 696 1.84 -31.14 19.53
N ALA A 697 1.61 -31.97 20.56
CA ALA A 697 0.25 -32.39 20.93
C ALA A 697 -0.65 -31.18 21.25
N GLN A 698 -0.17 -30.21 22.04
CA GLN A 698 -0.93 -29.01 22.39
C GLN A 698 -1.32 -28.19 21.17
N LEU A 699 -0.41 -28.06 20.20
CA LEU A 699 -0.66 -27.31 18.95
C LEU A 699 -1.67 -28.02 18.05
N LEU A 700 -1.51 -29.34 17.85
CA LEU A 700 -2.43 -30.14 17.04
C LEU A 700 -3.83 -30.22 17.69
N ASP A 701 -3.90 -30.38 19.01
CA ASP A 701 -5.18 -30.38 19.75
C ASP A 701 -5.88 -29.01 19.63
N ALA A 702 -5.14 -27.90 19.65
CA ALA A 702 -5.69 -26.58 19.45
C ALA A 702 -6.33 -26.44 18.05
N LEU A 703 -5.66 -26.92 16.99
CA LEU A 703 -6.18 -26.89 15.61
C LEU A 703 -7.40 -27.80 15.42
N ARG A 704 -7.32 -29.07 15.90
CA ARG A 704 -8.43 -30.03 15.81
C ARG A 704 -9.63 -29.55 16.61
N GLY A 705 -9.39 -28.89 17.74
CA GLY A 705 -10.42 -28.31 18.59
C GLY A 705 -11.26 -27.22 17.91
N LEU A 706 -10.71 -26.51 16.91
CA LEU A 706 -11.44 -25.47 16.18
C LEU A 706 -12.58 -26.04 15.35
N LEU A 707 -12.30 -27.09 14.54
CA LEU A 707 -13.28 -27.69 13.64
C LEU A 707 -14.18 -28.71 14.31
N ALA A 708 -13.83 -29.18 15.53
CA ALA A 708 -14.68 -29.99 16.38
C ALA A 708 -15.81 -29.18 17.05
N LYS A 709 -15.77 -27.86 17.00
CA LYS A 709 -16.77 -26.93 17.53
C LYS A 709 -17.54 -26.25 16.41
N ASP A 710 -18.65 -25.59 16.76
CA ASP A 710 -19.47 -24.82 15.81
C ASP A 710 -18.62 -23.77 15.10
N HIS A 711 -18.75 -23.73 13.78
CA HIS A 711 -18.06 -22.78 12.90
C HIS A 711 -18.91 -22.46 11.68
N LYS A 712 -18.59 -21.37 11.01
CA LYS A 712 -19.27 -20.93 9.79
C LYS A 712 -18.47 -21.31 8.56
N ILE A 713 -19.17 -21.64 7.50
CA ILE A 713 -18.59 -21.90 6.18
C ILE A 713 -18.91 -20.70 5.28
N LEU A 714 -17.91 -20.11 4.66
CA LEU A 714 -18.06 -19.03 3.70
C LEU A 714 -17.59 -19.52 2.35
N TYR A 715 -18.43 -19.36 1.34
CA TYR A 715 -18.07 -19.72 -0.04
C TYR A 715 -18.41 -18.61 -1.01
N TYR A 716 -17.39 -18.25 -1.81
CA TYR A 716 -17.53 -17.43 -3.00
C TYR A 716 -16.84 -18.17 -4.16
N GLY A 717 -17.60 -18.61 -5.18
CA GLY A 717 -17.03 -19.37 -6.27
C GLY A 717 -18.08 -19.81 -7.30
N PRO A 718 -17.65 -20.50 -8.40
CA PRO A 718 -18.52 -20.85 -9.52
C PRO A 718 -19.48 -22.02 -9.25
N ALA A 719 -19.23 -22.86 -8.21
CA ALA A 719 -20.11 -23.97 -7.91
C ALA A 719 -21.50 -23.50 -7.45
N SER A 720 -22.55 -24.20 -7.86
CA SER A 720 -23.91 -24.00 -7.37
C SER A 720 -24.04 -24.36 -5.89
N GLU A 721 -25.14 -23.96 -5.25
CA GLU A 721 -25.43 -24.30 -3.85
C GLU A 721 -25.40 -25.84 -3.60
N GLN A 722 -25.96 -26.62 -4.52
CA GLN A 722 -25.98 -28.07 -4.38
C GLN A 722 -24.59 -28.67 -4.57
N GLU A 723 -23.84 -28.23 -5.57
CA GLU A 723 -22.47 -28.69 -5.79
C GLU A 723 -21.56 -28.35 -4.60
N LEU A 724 -21.76 -27.17 -3.96
CA LEU A 724 -21.04 -26.83 -2.73
C LEU A 724 -21.38 -27.80 -1.60
N LEU A 725 -22.67 -28.11 -1.40
CA LEU A 725 -23.07 -29.06 -0.37
C LEU A 725 -22.51 -30.47 -0.61
N ASP A 726 -22.42 -30.88 -1.89
CA ASP A 726 -21.81 -32.16 -2.27
C ASP A 726 -20.27 -32.14 -2.03
N ILE A 727 -19.59 -31.03 -2.32
CA ILE A 727 -18.17 -30.81 -1.98
C ILE A 727 -17.97 -30.91 -0.48
N LEU A 728 -18.80 -30.24 0.32
CA LEU A 728 -18.70 -30.27 1.78
C LEU A 728 -18.95 -31.70 2.31
N ALA A 729 -19.94 -32.40 1.79
CA ALA A 729 -20.22 -33.78 2.19
C ALA A 729 -19.06 -34.73 1.91
N ALA A 730 -18.32 -34.51 0.81
CA ALA A 730 -17.18 -35.33 0.43
C ALA A 730 -15.89 -34.95 1.17
N SER A 731 -15.67 -33.66 1.44
CA SER A 731 -14.37 -33.14 1.88
C SER A 731 -14.35 -32.58 3.31
N HIS A 732 -15.51 -32.23 3.88
CA HIS A 732 -15.66 -31.73 5.26
C HIS A 732 -16.84 -32.42 5.96
N PRO A 733 -16.74 -33.71 6.25
CA PRO A 733 -17.86 -34.50 6.81
C PRO A 733 -18.15 -34.10 8.26
N VAL A 734 -19.36 -33.60 8.52
CA VAL A 734 -19.87 -33.26 9.85
C VAL A 734 -21.08 -34.13 10.16
N ALA A 735 -21.04 -34.87 11.25
CA ALA A 735 -22.07 -35.85 11.60
C ALA A 735 -23.39 -35.22 12.08
N GLY A 736 -23.40 -33.98 12.50
CA GLY A 736 -24.55 -33.23 13.02
C GLY A 736 -24.15 -31.94 13.72
N PRO A 737 -25.08 -31.23 14.36
CA PRO A 737 -24.81 -29.97 15.01
C PRO A 737 -23.66 -30.07 16.04
N LEU A 738 -22.71 -29.15 15.92
CA LEU A 738 -21.55 -29.06 16.80
C LEU A 738 -21.83 -28.16 18.00
N GLU A 739 -21.02 -28.31 19.04
CA GLU A 739 -21.10 -27.48 20.24
C GLU A 739 -20.74 -26.03 19.93
N LYS A 740 -21.67 -25.11 20.28
CA LYS A 740 -21.45 -23.66 20.12
C LYS A 740 -20.41 -23.15 21.11
N VAL A 741 -19.57 -22.27 20.67
CA VAL A 741 -18.58 -21.57 21.49
C VAL A 741 -18.95 -20.11 21.68
N ALA A 742 -18.63 -19.57 22.85
CA ALA A 742 -18.79 -18.13 23.09
C ALA A 742 -17.55 -17.39 22.54
N LYS A 743 -17.79 -16.38 21.71
CA LYS A 743 -16.74 -15.51 21.20
C LYS A 743 -16.19 -14.64 22.33
N SER A 744 -14.86 -14.57 22.43
CA SER A 744 -14.16 -13.68 23.34
C SER A 744 -13.81 -12.38 22.61
N TYR A 745 -13.89 -11.25 23.30
CA TYR A 745 -13.55 -9.96 22.74
C TYR A 745 -12.50 -9.25 23.58
N PRO A 746 -11.54 -8.56 22.96
CA PRO A 746 -10.61 -7.71 23.69
C PRO A 746 -11.36 -6.51 24.30
N VAL A 747 -11.03 -6.16 25.54
CA VAL A 747 -11.63 -5.04 26.25
C VAL A 747 -10.63 -3.88 26.28
N LYS A 748 -11.02 -2.73 25.75
CA LYS A 748 -10.18 -1.53 25.77
C LYS A 748 -10.02 -0.96 27.17
N GLN A 749 -8.82 -0.51 27.53
CA GLN A 749 -8.50 0.14 28.79
C GLN A 749 -9.20 1.50 28.91
N LEU A 750 -9.71 1.77 30.11
CA LEU A 750 -10.21 3.10 30.46
C LEU A 750 -9.05 4.03 30.83
N THR A 751 -9.24 5.34 30.61
CA THR A 751 -8.27 6.38 30.94
C THR A 751 -8.78 7.26 32.09
N PRO A 752 -8.78 6.75 33.36
CA PRO A 752 -9.36 7.48 34.51
C PRO A 752 -8.47 8.62 35.00
N ASP A 753 -7.17 8.56 34.76
CA ASP A 753 -6.14 9.49 35.19
C ASP A 753 -5.23 9.88 34.03
N LYS A 754 -4.44 10.97 34.19
CA LYS A 754 -3.38 11.31 33.24
C LYS A 754 -2.14 10.48 33.54
N ARG A 755 -1.51 9.88 32.53
CA ARG A 755 -0.20 9.20 32.64
C ARG A 755 0.55 9.19 31.33
N VAL A 756 1.87 9.10 31.45
CA VAL A 756 2.77 8.84 30.34
C VAL A 756 3.24 7.39 30.44
N VAL A 757 3.09 6.64 29.35
CA VAL A 757 3.64 5.28 29.20
C VAL A 757 4.79 5.36 28.22
N LEU A 758 6.02 5.23 28.74
CA LEU A 758 7.26 5.37 27.97
C LEU A 758 7.91 4.00 27.77
N ALA A 759 8.05 3.58 26.52
CA ALA A 759 8.88 2.45 26.16
C ALA A 759 10.23 2.98 25.60
N PRO A 760 11.35 2.71 26.26
CA PRO A 760 12.65 3.15 25.79
C PRO A 760 13.02 2.49 24.46
N PHE A 761 13.33 3.30 23.45
CA PHE A 761 13.79 2.82 22.16
C PHE A 761 14.76 3.83 21.53
N GLN A 762 15.91 3.35 21.11
CA GLN A 762 16.94 4.21 20.55
C GLN A 762 16.64 4.49 19.09
N ALA A 763 16.09 5.67 18.79
CA ALA A 763 15.79 6.13 17.46
C ALA A 763 15.91 7.65 17.36
N ARG A 764 16.09 8.17 16.15
CA ARG A 764 16.14 9.62 15.86
C ARG A 764 14.78 10.30 16.00
N GLN A 765 13.73 9.53 15.79
CA GLN A 765 12.36 10.00 15.89
C GLN A 765 11.65 9.22 16.99
N PHE A 766 10.90 9.95 17.83
CA PHE A 766 9.95 9.31 18.74
C PHE A 766 8.64 8.99 18.01
N ASN A 767 7.96 7.95 18.46
CA ASN A 767 6.55 7.72 18.14
C ASN A 767 5.69 8.12 19.35
N TYR A 768 4.56 8.73 19.07
CA TYR A 768 3.66 9.25 20.06
C TYR A 768 2.21 8.86 19.75
N MET A 769 1.47 8.49 20.78
CA MET A 769 0.02 8.34 20.72
C MET A 769 -0.61 8.98 21.96
N GLN A 770 -1.59 9.83 21.74
CA GLN A 770 -2.49 10.33 22.77
C GLN A 770 -3.80 9.55 22.69
N TYR A 771 -4.20 8.88 23.80
CA TYR A 771 -5.32 7.97 23.84
C TYR A 771 -6.29 8.30 24.94
N SER A 772 -7.59 8.24 24.65
CA SER A 772 -8.66 8.41 25.65
C SER A 772 -9.81 7.45 25.42
N ASN A 773 -10.31 6.85 26.51
CA ASN A 773 -11.48 5.99 26.54
C ASN A 773 -12.15 6.09 27.92
N ARG A 774 -13.47 6.29 27.92
CA ARG A 774 -14.29 6.33 29.15
C ARG A 774 -15.28 5.15 29.26
N GLY A 775 -15.23 4.19 28.32
CA GLY A 775 -16.08 3.01 28.31
C GLY A 775 -17.48 3.24 27.75
N GLU A 776 -17.69 4.30 26.97
CA GLU A 776 -18.98 4.56 26.32
C GLU A 776 -19.27 3.49 25.28
N GLN A 777 -20.44 2.86 25.42
CA GLN A 777 -20.89 1.76 24.59
C GLN A 777 -21.46 2.26 23.25
N LEU A 778 -21.62 1.35 22.30
CA LEU A 778 -22.12 1.61 20.97
C LEU A 778 -23.48 2.33 21.02
N ASP A 779 -23.54 3.45 20.33
CA ASP A 779 -24.75 4.17 19.97
C ASP A 779 -24.73 4.46 18.46
N LEU A 780 -25.42 3.63 17.69
CA LEU A 780 -25.48 3.74 16.24
C LEU A 780 -25.98 5.12 15.76
N SER A 781 -26.74 5.85 16.59
CA SER A 781 -27.18 7.19 16.24
C SER A 781 -26.03 8.19 16.11
N GLN A 782 -24.89 7.90 16.71
CA GLN A 782 -23.66 8.71 16.67
C GLN A 782 -22.80 8.43 15.42
N ASP A 783 -22.98 7.30 14.74
CA ASP A 783 -22.13 6.91 13.61
C ASP A 783 -22.03 7.98 12.52
N PRO A 784 -23.11 8.64 12.09
CA PRO A 784 -23.00 9.72 11.11
C PRO A 784 -22.10 10.87 11.56
N ALA A 785 -22.24 11.30 12.82
CA ALA A 785 -21.44 12.39 13.38
C ALA A 785 -19.97 11.99 13.60
N VAL A 786 -19.73 10.76 14.07
CA VAL A 786 -18.38 10.21 14.26
C VAL A 786 -17.65 10.07 12.91
N ASN A 787 -18.32 9.55 11.88
CA ASN A 787 -17.72 9.42 10.55
C ASN A 787 -17.39 10.78 9.95
N LEU A 788 -18.30 11.76 10.05
CA LEU A 788 -18.05 13.11 9.57
C LEU A 788 -16.96 13.82 10.38
N PHE A 789 -16.94 13.61 11.70
CA PHE A 789 -15.87 14.14 12.56
C PHE A 789 -14.50 13.60 12.14
N ASN A 790 -14.37 12.31 11.90
CA ASN A 790 -13.11 11.71 11.45
C ASN A 790 -12.67 12.28 10.10
N GLU A 791 -13.57 12.46 9.15
CA GLU A 791 -13.25 13.05 7.85
C GLU A 791 -12.77 14.51 7.98
N TYR A 792 -13.42 15.30 8.85
CA TYR A 792 -13.07 16.69 9.10
C TYR A 792 -11.79 16.86 9.92
N TYR A 793 -11.62 16.03 10.98
CA TYR A 793 -10.58 16.23 11.98
C TYR A 793 -9.27 15.50 11.66
N GLY A 794 -9.34 14.23 11.29
CA GLY A 794 -8.14 13.38 11.20
C GLY A 794 -7.98 12.57 9.90
N GLY A 795 -8.93 12.65 8.97
CA GLY A 795 -9.13 11.68 7.90
C GLY A 795 -8.41 11.94 6.58
N GLY A 796 -7.42 12.81 6.49
CA GLY A 796 -6.72 13.05 5.21
C GLY A 796 -5.95 14.36 5.20
N MET A 797 -5.37 14.73 4.06
CA MET A 797 -4.54 15.92 3.92
C MET A 797 -5.30 17.24 4.15
N ASN A 798 -6.62 17.25 3.98
CA ASN A 798 -7.48 18.40 4.29
C ASN A 798 -7.91 18.45 5.75
N ALA A 799 -7.71 17.38 6.51
CA ALA A 799 -8.14 17.30 7.90
C ALA A 799 -7.33 18.23 8.80
N ILE A 800 -7.95 18.68 9.89
CA ILE A 800 -7.37 19.64 10.84
C ILE A 800 -6.00 19.16 11.34
N VAL A 801 -5.87 17.88 11.70
CA VAL A 801 -4.61 17.33 12.24
C VAL A 801 -3.48 17.45 11.23
N PHE A 802 -3.71 17.10 9.98
CA PHE A 802 -2.68 17.16 8.95
C PHE A 802 -2.27 18.61 8.68
N GLN A 803 -3.24 19.50 8.53
CA GLN A 803 -3.02 20.93 8.27
C GLN A 803 -2.22 21.61 9.39
N GLU A 804 -2.51 21.26 10.65
CA GLU A 804 -1.84 21.86 11.79
C GLU A 804 -0.47 21.26 12.07
N MET A 805 -0.35 19.93 12.03
CA MET A 805 0.85 19.24 12.50
C MET A 805 1.93 19.15 11.42
N ARG A 806 1.54 18.91 10.16
CA ARG A 806 2.47 18.81 9.04
C ARG A 806 2.65 20.15 8.32
N GLU A 807 1.58 20.70 7.76
CA GLU A 807 1.69 21.85 6.85
C GLU A 807 2.06 23.16 7.58
N SER A 808 1.37 23.46 8.69
CA SER A 808 1.62 24.71 9.43
C SER A 808 2.92 24.68 10.22
N ARG A 809 3.17 23.59 10.94
CA ARG A 809 4.23 23.52 11.95
C ARG A 809 5.43 22.67 11.52
N ALA A 810 5.37 21.97 10.38
CA ALA A 810 6.42 21.09 9.88
C ALA A 810 6.98 20.15 10.96
N LEU A 811 6.09 19.55 11.76
CA LEU A 811 6.49 18.71 12.88
C LEU A 811 6.78 17.28 12.45
N ALA A 812 6.12 16.78 11.41
CA ALA A 812 6.26 15.40 10.99
C ALA A 812 5.84 15.20 9.53
N TYR A 813 6.31 14.13 8.91
CA TYR A 813 5.81 13.68 7.61
C TYR A 813 4.36 13.17 7.69
N SER A 814 4.01 12.47 8.78
CA SER A 814 2.67 11.93 8.99
C SER A 814 2.18 12.21 10.41
N ALA A 815 0.95 12.71 10.50
CA ALA A 815 0.21 12.86 11.74
C ALA A 815 -1.27 12.53 11.47
N GLY A 816 -1.96 11.96 12.44
CA GLY A 816 -3.36 11.57 12.28
C GLY A 816 -4.11 11.49 13.60
N ALA A 817 -5.43 11.53 13.53
CA ALA A 817 -6.30 11.24 14.67
C ALA A 817 -7.54 10.46 14.22
N ASN A 818 -8.08 9.68 15.13
CA ASN A 818 -9.28 8.88 14.86
C ASN A 818 -10.11 8.70 16.11
N LEU A 819 -11.41 8.91 15.99
CA LEU A 819 -12.44 8.51 16.96
C LEU A 819 -13.02 7.17 16.48
N SER A 820 -12.61 6.06 17.11
CA SER A 820 -13.08 4.73 16.75
C SER A 820 -14.46 4.46 17.36
N SER A 821 -15.45 4.14 16.52
CA SER A 821 -16.72 3.56 16.98
C SER A 821 -16.51 2.12 17.44
N PRO A 822 -17.31 1.63 18.39
CA PRO A 822 -17.32 0.22 18.77
C PRO A 822 -17.56 -0.70 17.57
N ALA A 823 -16.78 -1.78 17.49
CA ALA A 823 -16.81 -2.75 16.39
C ALA A 823 -17.58 -4.04 16.71
N TYR A 824 -17.84 -4.31 17.98
CA TYR A 824 -18.54 -5.52 18.48
C TYR A 824 -19.29 -5.22 19.79
N PRO A 825 -20.19 -6.11 20.23
CA PRO A 825 -20.91 -5.95 21.49
C PRO A 825 -19.95 -5.85 22.69
N GLY A 826 -20.12 -4.82 23.52
CA GLY A 826 -19.26 -4.57 24.69
C GLY A 826 -17.99 -3.77 24.40
N ASP A 827 -17.69 -3.48 23.14
CA ASP A 827 -16.62 -2.54 22.78
C ASP A 827 -17.01 -1.09 23.11
N SER A 828 -16.03 -0.20 23.19
CA SER A 828 -16.22 1.20 23.55
C SER A 828 -15.61 2.17 22.56
N TYR A 829 -16.12 3.40 22.52
CA TYR A 829 -15.50 4.49 21.78
C TYR A 829 -14.11 4.77 22.31
N GLY A 830 -13.18 5.05 21.42
CA GLY A 830 -11.82 5.45 21.80
C GLY A 830 -11.29 6.53 20.83
N PHE A 831 -10.73 7.59 21.40
CA PHE A 831 -10.04 8.60 20.62
C PHE A 831 -8.53 8.37 20.70
N ARG A 832 -7.86 8.48 19.56
CA ARG A 832 -6.40 8.45 19.48
C ARG A 832 -5.90 9.51 18.51
N ALA A 833 -4.79 10.16 18.87
CA ALA A 833 -4.00 11.02 17.99
C ALA A 833 -2.55 10.52 17.97
N THR A 834 -1.94 10.46 16.80
CA THR A 834 -0.62 9.86 16.60
C THR A 834 0.29 10.74 15.76
N ILE A 835 1.60 10.74 16.06
CA ILE A 835 2.64 11.38 15.26
C ILE A 835 3.97 10.66 15.45
N ALA A 836 4.81 10.67 14.42
CA ALA A 836 6.23 10.36 14.51
C ALA A 836 7.02 11.62 14.15
N SER A 837 7.95 12.04 15.02
CA SER A 837 8.66 13.30 14.88
C SER A 837 10.07 13.21 15.47
N GLN A 838 10.94 14.16 15.12
CA GLN A 838 12.29 14.26 15.70
C GLN A 838 12.25 14.46 17.20
N ASN A 839 13.21 13.88 17.93
CA ASN A 839 13.22 13.88 19.41
C ASN A 839 13.20 15.28 20.03
N ASP A 840 13.82 16.27 19.40
CA ASP A 840 13.83 17.67 19.84
C ASP A 840 12.51 18.44 19.60
N LYS A 841 11.55 17.84 18.87
CA LYS A 841 10.23 18.43 18.61
C LYS A 841 9.13 17.92 19.54
N LEU A 842 9.45 17.06 20.52
CA LEU A 842 8.47 16.40 21.39
C LEU A 842 7.48 17.39 22.04
N GLU A 843 7.97 18.40 22.72
CA GLU A 843 7.10 19.40 23.39
C GLU A 843 6.19 20.12 22.40
N LYS A 844 6.73 20.48 21.22
CA LYS A 844 5.95 21.17 20.17
C LYS A 844 4.85 20.26 19.59
N ALA A 845 5.15 18.97 19.40
CA ALA A 845 4.19 18.00 18.89
C ALA A 845 3.05 17.77 19.89
N VAL A 846 3.35 17.57 21.17
CA VAL A 846 2.34 17.37 22.21
C VAL A 846 1.47 18.61 22.38
N ARG A 847 2.08 19.80 22.50
CA ARG A 847 1.32 21.06 22.62
C ARG A 847 0.45 21.34 21.40
N GLY A 848 0.97 21.03 20.19
CA GLY A 848 0.18 21.16 18.96
C GLY A 848 -1.08 20.30 18.97
N PHE A 849 -0.98 19.07 19.46
CA PHE A 849 -2.16 18.22 19.63
C PHE A 849 -3.09 18.74 20.75
N ASP A 850 -2.53 19.12 21.90
CA ASP A 850 -3.34 19.63 23.02
C ASP A 850 -4.16 20.86 22.60
N GLU A 851 -3.60 21.75 21.76
CA GLU A 851 -4.30 22.93 21.25
C GLU A 851 -5.52 22.54 20.40
N ILE A 852 -5.36 21.64 19.41
CA ILE A 852 -6.46 21.24 18.51
C ILE A 852 -7.42 20.23 19.15
N ILE A 853 -7.02 19.56 20.21
CA ILE A 853 -7.87 18.70 21.06
C ILE A 853 -8.73 19.58 21.98
N GLU A 854 -8.18 20.65 22.54
CA GLU A 854 -8.94 21.53 23.43
C GLU A 854 -9.82 22.49 22.64
N ASP A 855 -9.34 23.05 21.53
CA ASP A 855 -10.09 23.98 20.71
C ASP A 855 -10.09 23.51 19.24
N LEU A 856 -11.21 22.87 18.84
CA LEU A 856 -11.39 22.46 17.45
C LEU A 856 -11.43 23.68 16.52
N PRO A 857 -10.48 23.82 15.58
CA PRO A 857 -10.54 24.87 14.58
C PRO A 857 -11.83 24.81 13.75
N VAL A 858 -12.56 25.92 13.69
CA VAL A 858 -13.82 26.01 12.95
C VAL A 858 -13.57 26.54 11.54
N ALA A 859 -13.88 25.72 10.54
CA ALA A 859 -13.80 26.04 9.12
C ALA A 859 -15.04 25.48 8.40
N PRO A 860 -16.11 26.28 8.24
CA PRO A 860 -17.37 25.83 7.64
C PRO A 860 -17.18 25.26 6.23
N GLU A 861 -16.28 25.83 5.45
CA GLU A 861 -15.96 25.38 4.09
C GLU A 861 -15.37 23.95 4.10
N ASN A 862 -14.50 23.63 5.05
CA ASN A 862 -13.92 22.30 5.20
C ASN A 862 -14.97 21.27 5.65
N LEU A 863 -16.01 21.68 6.37
CA LEU A 863 -17.13 20.80 6.70
C LEU A 863 -17.87 20.35 5.44
N GLU A 864 -18.15 21.27 4.53
CA GLU A 864 -18.85 20.92 3.29
C GLU A 864 -17.99 20.04 2.39
N ILE A 865 -16.66 20.25 2.36
CA ILE A 865 -15.71 19.36 1.69
C ILE A 865 -15.75 17.96 2.32
N ALA A 866 -15.70 17.86 3.65
CA ALA A 866 -15.76 16.59 4.36
C ALA A 866 -17.07 15.83 4.10
N LYS A 867 -18.21 16.54 4.06
CA LYS A 867 -19.51 15.94 3.68
C LYS A 867 -19.50 15.44 2.24
N ALA A 868 -19.04 16.27 1.30
CA ALA A 868 -18.98 15.90 -0.11
C ALA A 868 -18.10 14.67 -0.33
N SER A 869 -16.93 14.62 0.32
CA SER A 869 -16.01 13.47 0.29
C SER A 869 -16.69 12.20 0.82
N LEU A 870 -17.26 12.25 2.02
CA LEU A 870 -17.91 11.10 2.65
C LEU A 870 -19.11 10.60 1.85
N LEU A 871 -20.00 11.51 1.41
CA LEU A 871 -21.15 11.16 0.58
C LEU A 871 -20.75 10.63 -0.79
N GLY A 872 -19.76 11.22 -1.45
CA GLY A 872 -19.21 10.76 -2.72
C GLY A 872 -18.65 9.34 -2.63
N ARG A 873 -17.93 9.05 -1.55
CA ARG A 873 -17.42 7.71 -1.26
C ARG A 873 -18.56 6.70 -1.06
N LEU A 874 -19.54 6.99 -0.24
CA LEU A 874 -20.67 6.09 0.04
C LEU A 874 -21.58 5.87 -1.18
N ARG A 875 -21.76 6.87 -2.05
CA ARG A 875 -22.51 6.72 -3.31
C ARG A 875 -21.85 5.79 -4.30
N THR A 876 -20.52 5.78 -4.31
CA THR A 876 -19.76 5.06 -5.34
C THR A 876 -19.17 3.74 -4.87
N GLN A 877 -19.16 3.50 -3.56
CA GLN A 877 -18.73 2.21 -3.02
C GLN A 877 -19.69 1.10 -3.42
N ARG A 878 -19.12 -0.04 -3.84
CA ARG A 878 -19.84 -1.28 -4.11
C ARG A 878 -19.24 -2.40 -3.27
N THR A 879 -20.07 -3.10 -2.55
CA THR A 879 -19.67 -4.33 -1.85
C THR A 879 -19.99 -5.49 -2.75
N THR A 880 -18.95 -6.09 -3.37
CA THR A 880 -19.10 -7.14 -4.39
C THR A 880 -18.35 -8.41 -3.99
N GLY A 881 -18.62 -9.52 -4.69
CA GLY A 881 -17.90 -10.77 -4.49
C GLY A 881 -17.95 -11.28 -3.05
N ALA A 882 -16.85 -11.82 -2.56
CA ALA A 882 -16.71 -12.34 -1.20
C ALA A 882 -16.93 -11.28 -0.10
N ALA A 883 -16.76 -9.97 -0.40
CA ALA A 883 -16.94 -8.89 0.58
C ALA A 883 -18.40 -8.79 1.08
N VAL A 884 -19.38 -9.25 0.31
CA VAL A 884 -20.78 -9.33 0.74
C VAL A 884 -20.94 -10.25 1.96
N LEU A 885 -20.27 -11.40 1.95
CA LEU A 885 -20.30 -12.36 3.05
C LEU A 885 -19.68 -11.77 4.33
N GLN A 886 -18.57 -11.02 4.18
CA GLN A 886 -17.92 -10.37 5.30
C GLN A 886 -18.76 -9.22 5.86
N SER A 887 -19.42 -8.44 5.00
CA SER A 887 -20.37 -7.39 5.42
C SER A 887 -21.55 -7.96 6.20
N TYR A 888 -22.08 -9.11 5.75
CA TYR A 888 -23.13 -9.85 6.47
C TYR A 888 -22.67 -10.28 7.85
N LEU A 889 -21.47 -10.89 7.96
CA LEU A 889 -20.93 -11.31 9.26
C LEU A 889 -20.80 -10.14 10.23
N THR A 890 -20.29 -9.00 9.77
CA THR A 890 -20.15 -7.79 10.59
C THR A 890 -21.52 -7.27 11.04
N ALA A 891 -22.49 -7.23 10.15
CA ALA A 891 -23.85 -6.83 10.48
C ALA A 891 -24.48 -7.80 11.49
N GLN A 892 -24.36 -9.12 11.26
CA GLN A 892 -24.89 -10.17 12.15
C GLN A 892 -24.29 -10.05 13.57
N GLU A 893 -22.98 -9.84 13.68
CA GLU A 893 -22.28 -9.69 14.97
C GLU A 893 -22.81 -8.49 15.78
N MET A 894 -23.19 -7.43 15.11
CA MET A 894 -23.74 -6.23 15.72
C MET A 894 -25.27 -6.26 15.87
N GLY A 895 -25.92 -7.35 15.47
CA GLY A 895 -27.38 -7.48 15.49
C GLY A 895 -28.09 -6.60 14.46
N LEU A 896 -27.40 -6.20 13.38
CA LEU A 896 -27.93 -5.36 12.31
C LEU A 896 -28.50 -6.22 11.17
N LYS A 897 -29.50 -5.68 10.48
CA LYS A 897 -30.06 -6.28 9.26
C LYS A 897 -29.50 -5.71 7.97
N GLU A 898 -28.84 -4.57 8.06
CA GLU A 898 -28.28 -3.80 6.95
C GLU A 898 -26.91 -3.26 7.34
N PRO A 899 -26.05 -2.92 6.37
CA PRO A 899 -24.75 -2.29 6.63
C PRO A 899 -24.89 -0.93 7.36
N ARG A 900 -23.97 -0.64 8.28
CA ARG A 900 -23.93 0.63 9.05
C ARG A 900 -23.82 1.85 8.14
N GLU A 901 -23.12 1.73 7.05
CA GLU A 901 -22.84 2.76 6.05
C GLU A 901 -24.13 3.36 5.46
N LYS A 902 -25.19 2.58 5.38
CA LYS A 902 -26.51 3.06 4.90
C LYS A 902 -27.05 4.16 5.80
N GLN A 903 -27.04 3.97 7.11
CA GLN A 903 -27.48 4.99 8.07
C GLN A 903 -26.59 6.23 8.05
N VAL A 904 -25.28 6.06 7.88
CA VAL A 904 -24.34 7.17 7.74
C VAL A 904 -24.72 8.01 6.52
N PHE A 905 -24.91 7.37 5.37
CA PHE A 905 -25.33 8.05 4.13
C PHE A 905 -26.62 8.86 4.28
N GLU A 906 -27.63 8.27 4.89
CA GLU A 906 -28.96 8.90 5.04
C GLU A 906 -28.93 10.17 5.91
N LYS A 907 -28.01 10.27 6.87
CA LYS A 907 -28.02 11.32 7.90
C LYS A 907 -26.90 12.34 7.78
N VAL A 908 -25.74 11.97 7.21
CA VAL A 908 -24.55 12.83 7.26
C VAL A 908 -24.73 14.16 6.55
N GLY A 909 -25.54 14.22 5.49
CA GLY A 909 -25.81 15.46 4.74
C GLY A 909 -26.50 16.56 5.55
N ALA A 910 -27.28 16.19 6.56
CA ALA A 910 -28.02 17.13 7.42
C ALA A 910 -27.19 17.65 8.61
N LEU A 911 -26.02 17.07 8.90
CA LEU A 911 -25.19 17.48 10.03
C LEU A 911 -24.60 18.88 9.82
N THR A 912 -24.47 19.61 10.92
CA THR A 912 -23.96 20.99 10.94
C THR A 912 -22.61 21.08 11.65
N MET A 913 -21.99 22.26 11.64
CA MET A 913 -20.80 22.53 12.45
C MET A 913 -21.08 22.37 13.96
N ASP A 914 -22.30 22.73 14.41
CA ASP A 914 -22.68 22.52 15.82
C ASP A 914 -22.71 21.04 16.20
N ASP A 915 -23.10 20.14 15.30
CA ASP A 915 -23.05 18.69 15.53
C ASP A 915 -21.60 18.19 15.64
N LEU A 916 -20.69 18.74 14.82
CA LEU A 916 -19.25 18.43 14.94
C LEU A 916 -18.67 18.94 16.26
N LEU A 917 -19.00 20.17 16.66
CA LEU A 917 -18.56 20.74 17.93
C LEU A 917 -19.13 19.94 19.11
N ALA A 918 -20.36 19.48 19.02
CA ALA A 918 -20.97 18.60 20.02
C ALA A 918 -20.25 17.25 20.08
N THR A 919 -19.90 16.68 18.93
CA THR A 919 -19.12 15.44 18.84
C THR A 919 -17.72 15.61 19.45
N HIS A 920 -17.03 16.69 19.11
CA HIS A 920 -15.75 17.05 19.69
C HIS A 920 -15.83 17.23 21.22
N ALA A 921 -16.81 17.99 21.70
CA ALA A 921 -17.02 18.22 23.14
C ALA A 921 -17.37 16.91 23.89
N LYS A 922 -18.11 16.01 23.25
CA LYS A 922 -18.49 14.72 23.84
C LYS A 922 -17.32 13.74 23.90
N TRP A 923 -16.49 13.66 22.86
CA TRP A 923 -15.57 12.55 22.66
C TRP A 923 -14.08 12.93 22.75
N VAL A 924 -13.72 14.22 22.69
CA VAL A 924 -12.35 14.68 22.55
C VAL A 924 -11.99 15.73 23.61
N LYS A 925 -12.68 16.86 23.63
CA LYS A 925 -12.36 18.00 24.52
C LYS A 925 -12.51 17.65 25.98
N GLY A 926 -11.58 18.15 26.82
CA GLY A 926 -11.64 18.02 28.28
C GLY A 926 -11.60 16.58 28.80
N ARG A 927 -11.10 15.63 27.99
CA ARG A 927 -10.94 14.25 28.37
C ARG A 927 -9.61 14.02 29.07
N THR A 928 -9.54 12.91 29.78
CA THR A 928 -8.30 12.41 30.36
C THR A 928 -7.56 11.59 29.31
N TYR A 929 -6.26 11.86 29.14
CA TYR A 929 -5.45 11.20 28.14
C TYR A 929 -4.30 10.42 28.74
N TRP A 930 -4.00 9.27 28.15
CA TRP A 930 -2.75 8.56 28.29
C TRP A 930 -1.86 8.88 27.11
N TYR A 931 -0.56 9.07 27.41
CA TYR A 931 0.46 9.45 26.44
C TYR A 931 1.41 8.27 26.24
N ALA A 932 1.28 7.51 25.15
CA ALA A 932 2.21 6.45 24.78
C ALA A 932 3.38 7.05 24.00
N ILE A 933 4.61 6.80 24.45
CA ILE A 933 5.82 7.32 23.80
C ILE A 933 6.82 6.21 23.64
N LEU A 934 7.25 5.98 22.39
CA LEU A 934 8.39 5.15 22.05
C LEU A 934 9.55 6.05 21.67
N GLY A 935 10.64 6.06 22.41
CA GLY A 935 11.79 6.92 22.13
C GLY A 935 12.90 6.80 23.14
N ASP A 936 14.02 7.45 22.88
CA ASP A 936 15.20 7.41 23.75
C ASP A 936 15.06 8.41 24.91
N PRO A 937 14.98 7.94 26.17
CA PRO A 937 14.89 8.82 27.35
C PRO A 937 16.06 9.78 27.51
N THR A 938 17.20 9.53 26.85
CA THR A 938 18.39 10.41 26.91
C THR A 938 18.27 11.60 25.95
N ASP A 939 17.47 11.46 24.88
CA ASP A 939 17.27 12.48 23.86
C ASP A 939 15.94 13.24 24.04
N LEU A 940 14.98 12.65 24.75
CA LEU A 940 13.67 13.25 25.00
C LEU A 940 13.69 14.20 26.20
N ASP A 941 12.88 15.26 26.17
CA ASP A 941 12.68 16.14 27.34
C ASP A 941 11.83 15.43 28.41
N MET A 942 12.52 14.70 29.27
CA MET A 942 11.93 13.97 30.40
C MET A 942 11.29 14.90 31.45
N ASN A 943 11.74 16.17 31.55
CA ASN A 943 11.12 17.13 32.47
C ASN A 943 9.76 17.59 31.93
N PHE A 944 9.67 17.82 30.62
CA PHE A 944 8.41 18.13 29.98
C PHE A 944 7.42 16.93 30.13
N LEU A 945 7.86 15.70 29.90
CA LEU A 945 7.01 14.52 30.06
C LEU A 945 6.39 14.39 31.46
N LYS A 946 7.12 14.71 32.49
CA LYS A 946 6.62 14.73 33.90
C LYS A 946 5.52 15.77 34.11
N THR A 947 5.42 16.79 33.26
CA THR A 947 4.34 17.79 33.36
C THR A 947 3.00 17.26 32.82
N LEU A 948 3.03 16.25 31.95
CA LEU A 948 1.85 15.63 31.38
C LEU A 948 1.17 14.66 32.34
N GLY A 949 1.92 14.09 33.28
CA GLY A 949 1.45 13.13 34.27
C GLY A 949 2.56 12.23 34.83
N PRO A 950 2.24 11.29 35.72
CA PRO A 950 3.18 10.27 36.16
C PRO A 950 3.75 9.51 34.96
N VAL A 951 5.08 9.39 34.90
CA VAL A 951 5.77 8.65 33.83
C VAL A 951 5.96 7.20 34.30
N GLN A 952 5.29 6.30 33.62
CA GLN A 952 5.48 4.85 33.75
C GLN A 952 6.38 4.39 32.61
N GLN A 953 7.57 3.95 32.96
CA GLN A 953 8.44 3.29 31.98
C GLN A 953 8.10 1.81 31.91
N VAL A 954 7.96 1.29 30.69
CA VAL A 954 7.65 -0.12 30.40
C VAL A 954 8.77 -0.74 29.58
N SER A 955 9.05 -2.02 29.78
CA SER A 955 10.05 -2.74 29.01
C SER A 955 9.48 -3.28 27.69
N MET A 956 10.37 -3.69 26.79
CA MET A 956 9.95 -4.38 25.56
C MET A 956 9.26 -5.71 25.88
N GLU A 957 9.71 -6.43 26.90
CA GLU A 957 9.09 -7.67 27.37
C GLU A 957 7.63 -7.44 27.85
N GLU A 958 7.39 -6.34 28.54
CA GLU A 958 6.03 -6.00 29.00
C GLU A 958 5.07 -5.69 27.85
N ILE A 959 5.52 -4.89 26.86
CA ILE A 959 4.65 -4.47 25.76
C ILE A 959 4.41 -5.58 24.74
N PHE A 960 5.37 -6.50 24.56
CA PHE A 960 5.22 -7.64 23.66
C PHE A 960 4.61 -8.88 24.32
N GLY A 961 4.74 -9.04 25.65
CA GLY A 961 4.31 -10.21 26.40
C GLY A 961 5.29 -11.39 26.35
N TYR A 962 6.51 -11.19 25.81
CA TYR A 962 7.55 -12.22 25.69
C TYR A 962 8.97 -11.70 25.83
#